data_42063fa488c5869b416eaea37ec0f4ba
#
_entry.id   42063fa488c5869b416eaea37ec0f4ba
#
_cell.length_a   1.000
_cell.length_b   1.000
_cell.length_c   1.000
_cell.angle_alpha   90.00
_cell.angle_beta   90.00
_cell.angle_gamma   90.00
#
_symmetry.space_group_name_H-M   'P 1'
#
loop_
_entity.id
_entity.type
_entity.pdbx_description
1 polymer ?
#
loop_
_entity_poly.entity_id
_entity_poly.type
_entity_poly.pdbx_seq_one_letter_code
_entity_poly.pdbx_strand_id
1 'polypeptide(L)'
;MATTTESQQLSNAILSFALEGSFPDDITALPSISETDLDPTIRALGKAKVDIEAEIHTINEETKDDISSWVQNSKVLQEDIIRSKTIANDIIRQSEAPDVTGEAILDAEEKAEFLNREVQYSQQMHIVLRKIQHVNQLLTEVEQASRERRVLDSLRLLEKSWTALDEVGVSKTTRVMKLLDLRAFELKSDIHQVFDHVWKTLIQVDADLGRVAIYNTRQDEKMVLEDAVIGLQAYKEVDERMEQLWHNLDAAVVSPRMDATRSITPGIKVEGDVLELAGSADGSAEALLSDLEQILTFVAHKLPADLLQPLADVMMGDIISKLIREWLNPAVPTGLKDLDKFQVLVSKMNAFCETLQHGGYTGLEQIQDWASKAPTIWLEKSRETALDSVRINLTSGIGQSKRVEKIERQMVSIAEGNELSRTGAGAVADTNDWGEDWGEAWDDEKAGNEDKMDIDQNESHGKDNDDDAADAWGWGDNDEANNKDATDKPKETPEQKETVQAVNEDDGADAWGWGDNDDANDTANQTAEAKDATEAPDEDDGADAWGWGDDGDAPGPEAHAVPAPAPKTKSSKAKEETRELVFKETYSISSMPEPVLELIFSILEDGAALTKDGDEYSLLTATAPGLFSLPTFVLALFRAISPQYYSSDAGGNMFLYNDAMYLSEKLSDFSLAWKQREDLTPRARSMLRIDNDVRTLKSFANRSYSNEMSLQKTILQDLLGGSQSLVQQDDKESSIEAGTARIRSVAATWDPILRRSVWSQAVGSLADSLASRLISDVLEMSSIGQDEAYSIAQLIALATELDDLFMPSKLSGTAPAPDEMPTTAQYAPSWLRLKYLGEVLQSNLNEVKFLWCDSELSLYFTVDEVIDLIHASFEDNARTRDTIREIKAKEPLVR
;
A
#
# COMPACT_ATOMS: atom_id res chain seq x y z
N MET A 1 19.31 37.66 -32.86
CA MET A 1 17.94 37.50 -33.43
C MET A 1 17.52 36.05 -33.60
N ALA A 2 18.40 35.11 -33.74
CA ALA A 2 18.01 33.67 -33.81
C ALA A 2 17.57 33.10 -32.41
N THR A 3 18.26 33.47 -31.36
CA THR A 3 17.97 32.99 -29.99
C THR A 3 16.63 33.49 -29.42
N THR A 4 16.14 34.63 -29.86
CA THR A 4 14.83 35.17 -29.42
C THR A 4 13.64 34.44 -30.06
N THR A 5 13.84 33.89 -31.25
CA THR A 5 12.77 33.12 -31.94
C THR A 5 12.63 31.71 -31.37
N GLU A 6 13.74 31.08 -30.94
CA GLU A 6 13.74 29.76 -30.35
C GLU A 6 13.09 29.73 -28.95
N SER A 7 13.40 30.71 -28.12
CA SER A 7 12.79 30.88 -26.81
C SER A 7 11.28 31.20 -26.90
N GLN A 8 10.83 31.86 -27.94
CA GLN A 8 9.40 32.11 -28.21
C GLN A 8 8.68 30.86 -28.69
N GLN A 9 9.34 30.01 -29.47
CA GLN A 9 8.74 28.75 -29.91
C GLN A 9 8.56 27.80 -28.76
N LEU A 10 9.52 27.71 -27.86
CA LEU A 10 9.42 26.89 -26.63
C LEU A 10 8.29 27.42 -25.71
N SER A 11 8.21 28.71 -25.51
CA SER A 11 7.15 29.36 -24.72
C SER A 11 5.78 29.10 -25.30
N ASN A 12 5.61 29.15 -26.60
CA ASN A 12 4.33 28.90 -27.25
C ASN A 12 3.93 27.43 -27.19
N ALA A 13 4.86 26.47 -27.30
CA ALA A 13 4.59 25.07 -27.19
C ALA A 13 4.14 24.69 -25.76
N ILE A 14 4.78 25.23 -24.73
CA ILE A 14 4.39 25.00 -23.33
C ILE A 14 3.05 25.68 -23.02
N LEU A 15 2.80 26.84 -23.59
CA LEU A 15 1.53 27.56 -23.42
C LEU A 15 0.37 26.79 -24.08
N SER A 16 0.55 26.29 -25.30
CA SER A 16 -0.46 25.46 -26.00
C SER A 16 -0.74 24.16 -25.25
N PHE A 17 0.29 23.52 -24.69
CA PHE A 17 0.10 22.36 -23.82
C PHE A 17 -0.69 22.67 -22.55
N ALA A 18 -0.40 23.80 -21.91
CA ALA A 18 -1.08 24.20 -20.68
C ALA A 18 -2.55 24.59 -20.89
N LEU A 19 -2.88 25.21 -22.04
CA LEU A 19 -4.21 25.70 -22.34
C LEU A 19 -5.11 24.69 -23.08
N GLU A 20 -4.53 23.91 -24.00
CA GLU A 20 -5.29 23.07 -24.94
C GLU A 20 -4.95 21.57 -24.79
N GLY A 21 -3.93 21.22 -23.97
CA GLY A 21 -3.43 19.86 -23.84
C GLY A 21 -2.74 19.31 -25.10
N SER A 22 -2.44 20.20 -26.07
CA SER A 22 -1.80 19.81 -27.33
C SER A 22 -0.29 19.74 -27.18
N PHE A 23 0.29 18.59 -27.52
CA PHE A 23 1.76 18.40 -27.55
C PHE A 23 2.26 18.54 -29.00
N PRO A 24 3.43 19.11 -29.24
CA PRO A 24 3.98 19.12 -30.58
C PRO A 24 4.27 17.71 -31.08
N ASP A 25 3.92 17.44 -32.33
CA ASP A 25 4.05 16.13 -32.96
C ASP A 25 5.51 15.66 -33.12
N ASP A 26 6.43 16.62 -33.12
CA ASP A 26 7.87 16.34 -33.23
C ASP A 26 8.64 17.06 -32.11
N ILE A 27 9.03 16.30 -31.09
CA ILE A 27 9.80 16.77 -29.93
C ILE A 27 11.23 17.19 -30.34
N THR A 28 11.75 16.67 -31.44
CA THR A 28 13.11 16.98 -31.92
C THR A 28 13.20 18.37 -32.56
N ALA A 29 12.07 18.95 -32.90
CA ALA A 29 12.00 20.31 -33.46
C ALA A 29 12.01 21.41 -32.36
N LEU A 30 11.88 21.05 -31.10
CA LEU A 30 11.95 22.01 -30.01
C LEU A 30 13.40 22.27 -29.60
N PRO A 31 13.76 23.55 -29.35
CA PRO A 31 15.07 23.88 -28.85
C PRO A 31 15.32 23.28 -27.45
N SER A 32 16.60 22.97 -27.16
CA SER A 32 16.99 22.44 -25.85
C SER A 32 16.66 23.45 -24.74
N ILE A 33 16.06 22.96 -23.67
CA ILE A 33 15.68 23.78 -22.53
C ILE A 33 16.92 24.27 -21.80
N SER A 34 17.14 25.57 -21.74
CA SER A 34 18.15 26.22 -20.91
C SER A 34 17.50 27.00 -19.77
N GLU A 35 18.24 27.23 -18.70
CA GLU A 35 17.74 27.97 -17.52
C GLU A 35 17.28 29.39 -17.87
N THR A 36 17.91 29.98 -18.90
CA THR A 36 17.62 31.31 -19.38
C THR A 36 16.31 31.41 -20.18
N ASP A 37 15.80 30.32 -20.71
CA ASP A 37 14.59 30.27 -21.54
C ASP A 37 13.32 29.97 -20.71
N LEU A 38 13.49 29.61 -19.45
CA LEU A 38 12.38 29.35 -18.52
C LEU A 38 11.67 30.66 -18.08
N ASP A 39 12.43 31.73 -17.88
CA ASP A 39 11.87 33.01 -17.43
C ASP A 39 10.83 33.62 -18.37
N PRO A 40 11.02 33.65 -19.71
CA PRO A 40 9.98 34.11 -20.64
C PRO A 40 8.78 33.15 -20.66
N THR A 41 8.99 31.88 -20.51
CA THR A 41 7.91 30.86 -20.47
C THR A 41 7.04 30.99 -19.21
N ILE A 42 7.65 31.19 -18.06
CA ILE A 42 6.92 31.46 -16.80
C ILE A 42 6.10 32.75 -16.91
N ARG A 43 6.65 33.80 -17.55
CA ARG A 43 5.89 35.05 -17.77
C ARG A 43 4.74 34.83 -18.74
N ALA A 44 4.91 34.04 -19.78
CA ALA A 44 3.83 33.74 -20.73
C ALA A 44 2.70 32.93 -20.07
N LEU A 45 3.02 31.92 -19.26
CA LEU A 45 2.04 31.19 -18.48
C LEU A 45 1.36 32.06 -17.41
N GLY A 46 2.13 32.94 -16.76
CA GLY A 46 1.59 33.91 -15.81
C GLY A 46 0.59 34.89 -16.46
N LYS A 47 0.88 35.30 -17.69
CA LYS A 47 -0.03 36.16 -18.46
C LYS A 47 -1.30 35.42 -18.87
N ALA A 48 -1.17 34.19 -19.37
CA ALA A 48 -2.33 33.36 -19.73
C ALA A 48 -3.26 33.10 -18.55
N LYS A 49 -2.67 32.87 -17.36
CA LYS A 49 -3.45 32.74 -16.13
C LYS A 49 -4.26 33.99 -15.81
N VAL A 50 -3.62 35.17 -15.90
CA VAL A 50 -4.30 36.45 -15.64
C VAL A 50 -5.39 36.73 -16.69
N ASP A 51 -5.15 36.37 -17.96
CA ASP A 51 -6.13 36.54 -19.03
C ASP A 51 -7.38 35.65 -18.77
N ILE A 52 -7.19 34.40 -18.34
CA ILE A 52 -8.29 33.50 -17.96
C ILE A 52 -9.00 33.98 -16.69
N GLU A 53 -8.29 34.44 -15.68
CA GLU A 53 -8.89 35.05 -14.48
C GLU A 53 -9.73 36.31 -14.83
N ALA A 54 -9.26 37.11 -15.79
CA ALA A 54 -10.01 38.26 -16.28
C ALA A 54 -11.27 37.84 -17.07
N GLU A 55 -11.19 36.76 -17.85
CA GLU A 55 -12.33 36.21 -18.58
C GLU A 55 -13.38 35.64 -17.62
N ILE A 56 -12.96 34.91 -16.57
CA ILE A 56 -13.87 34.46 -15.52
C ILE A 56 -14.53 35.65 -14.81
N HIS A 57 -13.78 36.72 -14.56
CA HIS A 57 -14.33 37.93 -13.97
C HIS A 57 -15.35 38.60 -14.87
N THR A 58 -15.11 38.67 -16.18
CA THR A 58 -16.07 39.25 -17.12
C THR A 58 -17.35 38.45 -17.22
N ILE A 59 -17.25 37.12 -17.29
CA ILE A 59 -18.40 36.22 -17.29
C ILE A 59 -19.23 36.38 -16.00
N ASN A 60 -18.54 36.51 -14.86
CA ASN A 60 -19.20 36.71 -13.57
C ASN A 60 -19.87 38.07 -13.44
N GLU A 61 -19.31 39.09 -14.06
CA GLU A 61 -19.94 40.45 -14.16
C GLU A 61 -21.13 40.47 -15.13
N GLU A 62 -20.99 39.79 -16.27
CA GLU A 62 -22.06 39.70 -17.26
C GLU A 62 -23.28 38.94 -16.73
N THR A 63 -23.06 37.87 -15.94
CA THR A 63 -24.18 37.09 -15.36
C THR A 63 -24.80 37.74 -14.13
N LYS A 64 -24.13 38.69 -13.49
CA LYS A 64 -24.58 39.34 -12.26
C LYS A 64 -25.87 40.18 -12.51
N ASP A 65 -25.92 40.85 -13.63
CA ASP A 65 -27.08 41.68 -14.00
C ASP A 65 -28.28 40.81 -14.36
N ASP A 66 -28.07 39.66 -14.96
CA ASP A 66 -29.14 38.70 -15.27
C ASP A 66 -29.72 38.08 -14.01
N ILE A 67 -28.89 37.70 -13.04
CA ILE A 67 -29.33 37.16 -11.76
C ILE A 67 -30.07 38.24 -10.96
N SER A 68 -29.55 39.48 -10.96
CA SER A 68 -30.20 40.58 -10.26
C SER A 68 -31.54 40.93 -10.88
N SER A 69 -31.64 40.93 -12.23
CA SER A 69 -32.90 41.17 -12.94
C SER A 69 -33.93 40.07 -12.71
N TRP A 70 -33.47 38.78 -12.62
CA TRP A 70 -34.34 37.65 -12.30
C TRP A 70 -34.93 37.76 -10.87
N VAL A 71 -34.08 38.10 -9.88
CA VAL A 71 -34.51 38.36 -8.50
C VAL A 71 -35.50 39.52 -8.42
N GLN A 72 -35.27 40.58 -9.20
CA GLN A 72 -36.16 41.72 -9.24
C GLN A 72 -37.50 41.41 -9.91
N ASN A 73 -37.48 40.66 -11.01
CA ASN A 73 -38.68 40.17 -11.67
C ASN A 73 -39.53 39.24 -10.74
N SER A 74 -38.86 38.40 -9.96
CA SER A 74 -39.50 37.52 -8.97
C SER A 74 -40.20 38.34 -7.87
N LYS A 75 -39.61 39.42 -7.39
CA LYS A 75 -40.24 40.34 -6.41
C LYS A 75 -41.41 41.09 -7.00
N VAL A 76 -41.31 41.60 -8.24
CA VAL A 76 -42.42 42.26 -8.92
C VAL A 76 -43.57 41.28 -9.11
N LEU A 77 -43.33 40.06 -9.48
CA LEU A 77 -44.34 39.02 -9.61
C LEU A 77 -45.08 38.74 -8.28
N GLN A 78 -44.31 38.73 -7.18
CA GLN A 78 -44.87 38.57 -5.85
C GLN A 78 -45.73 39.73 -5.40
N GLU A 79 -45.34 40.97 -5.73
CA GLU A 79 -46.12 42.18 -5.49
C GLU A 79 -47.42 42.23 -6.32
N ASP A 80 -47.36 41.77 -7.58
CA ASP A 80 -48.54 41.67 -8.44
C ASP A 80 -49.53 40.64 -7.98
N ILE A 81 -49.06 39.49 -7.41
CA ILE A 81 -49.92 38.49 -6.80
C ILE A 81 -50.65 39.09 -5.58
N ILE A 82 -49.93 39.82 -4.74
CA ILE A 82 -50.54 40.49 -3.55
C ILE A 82 -51.54 41.54 -4.00
N ARG A 83 -51.22 42.34 -5.03
CA ARG A 83 -52.11 43.36 -5.59
C ARG A 83 -53.36 42.73 -6.20
N SER A 84 -53.22 41.63 -6.94
CA SER A 84 -54.39 40.92 -7.49
C SER A 84 -55.32 40.37 -6.40
N LYS A 85 -54.68 39.88 -5.29
CA LYS A 85 -55.49 39.40 -4.15
C LYS A 85 -56.25 40.51 -3.41
N THR A 86 -55.66 41.69 -3.33
CA THR A 86 -56.34 42.85 -2.72
C THR A 86 -57.50 43.35 -3.61
N ILE A 87 -57.24 43.40 -4.94
CA ILE A 87 -58.29 43.80 -5.90
C ILE A 87 -59.45 42.79 -5.90
N ALA A 88 -59.17 41.50 -5.81
CA ALA A 88 -60.22 40.48 -5.71
C ALA A 88 -61.08 40.63 -4.44
N ASN A 89 -60.42 40.93 -3.32
CA ASN A 89 -61.15 41.19 -2.07
C ASN A 89 -61.95 42.46 -2.11
N ASP A 90 -61.47 43.51 -2.79
CA ASP A 90 -62.27 44.77 -2.96
C ASP A 90 -63.46 44.57 -3.89
N ILE A 91 -63.34 43.75 -4.94
CA ILE A 91 -64.45 43.40 -5.84
C ILE A 91 -65.57 42.63 -5.07
N ILE A 92 -65.10 41.65 -4.22
CA ILE A 92 -66.04 40.90 -3.35
C ILE A 92 -66.78 41.87 -2.41
N ARG A 93 -66.08 42.82 -1.83
CA ARG A 93 -66.65 43.82 -0.91
C ARG A 93 -67.60 44.82 -1.61
N GLN A 94 -67.35 45.12 -2.88
CA GLN A 94 -68.20 46.00 -3.68
C GLN A 94 -69.46 45.28 -4.21
N SER A 95 -69.41 43.97 -4.38
CA SER A 95 -70.55 43.18 -4.82
C SER A 95 -71.60 42.93 -3.69
N GLU A 96 -71.22 43.19 -2.46
CA GLU A 96 -72.06 42.96 -1.24
C GLU A 96 -72.74 44.25 -0.72
N ALA A 97 -72.66 45.37 -1.51
CA ALA A 97 -73.26 46.60 -1.11
C ALA A 97 -74.82 46.50 -1.21
N PRO A 98 -75.51 46.74 -0.17
CA PRO A 98 -76.94 46.44 -0.10
C PRO A 98 -77.84 47.47 -0.79
N ASP A 99 -78.82 46.95 -1.41
CA ASP A 99 -79.99 47.70 -2.05
C ASP A 99 -80.87 48.38 -1.04
N VAL A 100 -81.28 49.61 -1.24
CA VAL A 100 -81.77 50.61 -0.28
C VAL A 100 -83.31 50.50 -0.03
N THR A 101 -83.97 49.37 -0.05
CA THR A 101 -85.40 49.25 0.13
C THR A 101 -85.78 48.32 1.30
N GLY A 102 -85.24 48.55 2.47
CA GLY A 102 -85.57 47.75 3.62
C GLY A 102 -85.07 48.29 4.99
N GLU A 103 -84.66 49.57 5.03
CA GLU A 103 -83.99 50.19 6.17
C GLU A 103 -84.67 49.99 7.56
N ALA A 104 -86.00 49.91 7.66
CA ALA A 104 -86.65 49.77 8.94
C ALA A 104 -86.80 48.31 9.48
N ILE A 105 -86.78 47.36 8.53
CA ILE A 105 -86.78 45.92 8.92
C ILE A 105 -85.36 45.47 9.22
N LEU A 106 -84.38 45.95 8.46
CA LEU A 106 -82.96 45.71 8.71
C LEU A 106 -82.54 46.28 10.07
N ASP A 107 -82.93 47.43 10.48
CA ASP A 107 -82.60 48.04 11.77
C ASP A 107 -83.17 47.26 12.99
N ALA A 108 -84.29 46.59 12.83
CA ALA A 108 -84.94 45.72 13.88
C ALA A 108 -84.22 44.34 13.88
N GLU A 109 -83.88 43.80 12.70
CA GLU A 109 -83.08 42.58 12.57
C GLU A 109 -81.67 42.78 13.09
N GLU A 110 -80.93 43.84 12.69
CA GLU A 110 -79.64 44.21 13.24
C GLU A 110 -79.63 44.32 14.76
N LYS A 111 -80.73 44.92 15.33
CA LYS A 111 -80.83 45.08 16.76
C LYS A 111 -81.09 43.73 17.48
N ALA A 112 -81.94 42.88 16.88
CA ALA A 112 -82.16 41.52 17.37
C ALA A 112 -80.89 40.62 17.21
N GLU A 113 -80.23 40.75 16.09
CA GLU A 113 -78.90 40.08 15.86
C GLU A 113 -77.84 40.59 16.80
N PHE A 114 -77.77 41.92 17.02
CA PHE A 114 -76.85 42.50 17.96
C PHE A 114 -77.10 41.96 19.40
N LEU A 115 -78.32 41.96 19.89
CA LEU A 115 -78.70 41.42 21.20
C LEU A 115 -78.37 39.91 21.28
N ASN A 116 -78.67 39.17 20.21
CA ASN A 116 -78.32 37.72 20.17
C ASN A 116 -76.82 37.48 20.16
N ARG A 117 -76.10 38.30 19.42
CA ARG A 117 -74.57 38.26 19.44
C ARG A 117 -74.06 38.62 20.85
N GLU A 118 -74.69 39.61 21.52
CA GLU A 118 -74.27 40.02 22.87
C GLU A 118 -74.52 38.94 23.90
N VAL A 119 -75.68 38.27 23.80
CA VAL A 119 -76.01 37.10 24.66
C VAL A 119 -75.07 35.94 24.38
N GLN A 120 -74.83 35.62 23.12
CA GLN A 120 -73.81 34.60 22.72
C GLN A 120 -72.47 34.96 23.22
N TYR A 121 -71.99 36.19 23.00
CA TYR A 121 -70.71 36.69 23.50
C TYR A 121 -70.70 36.60 25.04
N SER A 122 -71.72 37.00 25.77
CA SER A 122 -71.76 36.92 27.21
C SER A 122 -71.71 35.46 27.73
N GLN A 123 -72.40 34.55 27.02
CA GLN A 123 -72.38 33.10 27.30
C GLN A 123 -71.02 32.53 27.02
N GLN A 124 -70.36 32.85 25.87
CA GLN A 124 -69.01 32.41 25.55
C GLN A 124 -67.99 32.96 26.56
N MET A 125 -68.18 34.26 26.93
CA MET A 125 -67.36 34.89 27.95
C MET A 125 -67.45 34.17 29.30
N HIS A 126 -68.66 33.81 29.69
CA HIS A 126 -68.87 33.08 30.92
C HIS A 126 -68.24 31.68 30.90
N ILE A 127 -68.36 30.99 29.78
CA ILE A 127 -67.66 29.66 29.59
C ILE A 127 -66.17 29.81 29.69
N VAL A 128 -65.64 30.82 28.98
CA VAL A 128 -64.19 31.11 28.97
C VAL A 128 -63.68 31.49 30.35
N LEU A 129 -64.42 32.35 31.08
CA LEU A 129 -64.06 32.73 32.46
C LEU A 129 -64.07 31.56 33.43
N ARG A 130 -65.06 30.64 33.28
CA ARG A 130 -65.08 29.39 34.06
C ARG A 130 -63.85 28.51 33.79
N LYS A 131 -63.48 28.38 32.51
CA LYS A 131 -62.31 27.63 32.12
C LYS A 131 -61.00 28.27 32.68
N ILE A 132 -60.93 29.62 32.60
CA ILE A 132 -59.80 30.36 33.22
C ILE A 132 -59.73 30.18 34.73
N GLN A 133 -60.88 30.21 35.38
CA GLN A 133 -60.98 29.96 36.84
C GLN A 133 -60.53 28.53 37.17
N HIS A 134 -60.91 27.54 36.39
CA HIS A 134 -60.52 26.15 36.57
C HIS A 134 -59.02 26.00 36.43
N VAL A 135 -58.39 26.60 35.35
CA VAL A 135 -56.95 26.61 35.19
C VAL A 135 -56.25 27.27 36.39
N ASN A 136 -56.76 28.42 36.85
CA ASN A 136 -56.13 29.08 38.01
C ASN A 136 -56.27 28.26 39.29
N GLN A 137 -57.38 27.50 39.45
CA GLN A 137 -57.51 26.57 40.58
C GLN A 137 -56.56 25.42 40.48
N LEU A 138 -56.43 24.81 39.31
CA LEU A 138 -55.40 23.76 39.08
C LEU A 138 -53.99 24.27 39.41
N LEU A 139 -53.60 25.46 38.98
CA LEU A 139 -52.29 26.05 39.27
C LEU A 139 -52.13 26.30 40.81
N THR A 140 -53.23 26.64 41.52
CA THR A 140 -53.18 26.77 42.98
C THR A 140 -52.98 25.42 43.66
N GLU A 141 -53.64 24.36 43.18
CA GLU A 141 -53.43 22.97 43.60
C GLU A 141 -52.04 22.48 43.35
N VAL A 142 -51.40 22.85 42.16
CA VAL A 142 -50.02 22.58 41.84
C VAL A 142 -49.08 23.24 42.86
N GLU A 143 -49.28 24.52 43.15
CA GLU A 143 -48.50 25.28 44.14
C GLU A 143 -48.60 24.68 45.55
N GLN A 144 -49.77 24.22 45.96
CA GLN A 144 -49.97 23.55 47.23
C GLN A 144 -49.30 22.20 47.28
N ALA A 145 -49.41 21.37 46.20
CA ALA A 145 -48.79 20.08 46.11
C ALA A 145 -47.20 20.23 46.11
N SER A 146 -46.69 21.26 45.43
CA SER A 146 -45.28 21.59 45.42
C SER A 146 -44.77 21.97 46.83
N ARG A 147 -45.50 22.81 47.58
CA ARG A 147 -45.19 23.17 48.99
C ARG A 147 -45.24 21.97 49.94
N GLU A 148 -46.14 21.03 49.68
CA GLU A 148 -46.25 19.78 50.43
C GLU A 148 -45.18 18.75 50.05
N ARG A 149 -44.31 19.09 49.08
CA ARG A 149 -43.30 18.20 48.49
C ARG A 149 -43.89 16.93 47.81
N ARG A 150 -45.10 16.98 47.33
CA ARG A 150 -45.75 15.95 46.50
C ARG A 150 -45.52 16.27 45.02
N VAL A 151 -44.28 16.12 44.59
CA VAL A 151 -43.77 16.67 43.34
C VAL A 151 -44.37 15.93 42.14
N LEU A 152 -44.58 14.62 42.22
CA LEU A 152 -45.20 13.84 41.14
C LEU A 152 -46.68 14.24 40.95
N ASP A 153 -47.37 14.50 42.06
CA ASP A 153 -48.75 14.99 41.94
C ASP A 153 -48.79 16.41 41.40
N SER A 154 -47.81 17.26 41.76
CA SER A 154 -47.72 18.61 41.18
C SER A 154 -47.42 18.58 39.66
N LEU A 155 -46.61 17.66 39.16
CA LEU A 155 -46.37 17.48 37.73
C LEU A 155 -47.65 17.04 36.99
N ARG A 156 -48.37 16.06 37.52
CA ARG A 156 -49.64 15.60 36.93
C ARG A 156 -50.70 16.70 36.88
N LEU A 157 -50.74 17.51 37.94
CA LEU A 157 -51.65 18.67 37.99
C LEU A 157 -51.22 19.78 37.05
N LEU A 158 -49.92 19.98 36.88
CA LEU A 158 -49.36 20.94 35.92
C LEU A 158 -49.65 20.54 34.49
N GLU A 159 -49.52 19.27 34.12
CA GLU A 159 -49.89 18.73 32.81
C GLU A 159 -51.36 18.92 32.51
N LYS A 160 -52.24 18.62 33.53
CA LYS A 160 -53.66 18.90 33.42
C LYS A 160 -53.95 20.39 33.28
N SER A 161 -53.15 21.26 33.93
CA SER A 161 -53.36 22.70 33.83
C SER A 161 -53.03 23.20 32.41
N TRP A 162 -52.01 22.63 31.74
CA TRP A 162 -51.68 22.97 30.34
C TRP A 162 -52.73 22.48 29.36
N THR A 163 -53.21 21.25 29.51
CA THR A 163 -54.29 20.76 28.67
C THR A 163 -55.56 21.62 28.85
N ALA A 164 -55.84 21.99 30.08
CA ALA A 164 -56.99 22.90 30.38
C ALA A 164 -56.71 24.32 29.83
N LEU A 165 -55.50 24.81 29.84
CA LEU A 165 -55.10 26.10 29.26
C LEU A 165 -55.31 26.16 27.76
N ASP A 166 -54.93 25.10 27.06
CA ASP A 166 -55.12 24.97 25.60
C ASP A 166 -56.60 24.85 25.23
N GLU A 167 -57.43 24.23 26.10
CA GLU A 167 -58.85 24.12 25.92
C GLU A 167 -59.65 25.41 26.18
N VAL A 168 -59.02 26.46 26.74
CA VAL A 168 -59.69 27.74 27.01
C VAL A 168 -60.25 28.40 25.73
N GLY A 169 -59.60 28.23 24.62
CA GLY A 169 -60.03 28.74 23.33
C GLY A 169 -59.86 30.24 23.14
N VAL A 170 -59.00 30.90 23.94
CA VAL A 170 -58.72 32.33 23.87
C VAL A 170 -57.29 32.52 23.37
N SER A 171 -57.09 33.56 22.54
CA SER A 171 -55.74 33.86 22.01
C SER A 171 -54.70 33.99 23.14
N LYS A 172 -53.59 33.28 23.00
CA LYS A 172 -52.44 33.32 23.93
C LYS A 172 -51.84 34.72 24.09
N THR A 173 -52.21 35.68 23.22
CA THR A 173 -51.76 37.09 23.30
C THR A 173 -52.47 37.90 24.38
N THR A 174 -53.62 37.43 24.90
CA THR A 174 -54.37 38.16 25.94
C THR A 174 -53.62 38.20 27.27
N ARG A 175 -53.75 39.30 27.97
CA ARG A 175 -53.02 39.52 29.23
C ARG A 175 -53.27 38.41 30.28
N VAL A 176 -54.50 37.89 30.35
CA VAL A 176 -54.84 36.81 31.31
C VAL A 176 -54.18 35.51 30.97
N MET A 177 -54.20 35.13 29.67
CA MET A 177 -53.52 33.91 29.22
C MET A 177 -52.00 34.03 29.42
N LYS A 178 -51.39 35.15 29.11
CA LYS A 178 -49.98 35.40 29.39
C LYS A 178 -49.62 35.29 30.87
N LEU A 179 -50.51 35.78 31.75
CA LEU A 179 -50.27 35.68 33.21
C LEU A 179 -50.41 34.22 33.73
N LEU A 180 -51.37 33.47 33.18
CA LEU A 180 -51.53 32.05 33.52
C LEU A 180 -50.37 31.21 32.96
N ASP A 181 -49.96 31.47 31.74
CA ASP A 181 -48.77 30.85 31.14
C ASP A 181 -47.51 31.15 31.94
N LEU A 182 -47.33 32.43 32.31
CA LEU A 182 -46.16 32.82 33.11
C LEU A 182 -46.19 32.10 34.47
N ARG A 183 -47.35 32.06 35.16
CA ARG A 183 -47.47 31.35 36.44
C ARG A 183 -47.24 29.85 36.30
N ALA A 184 -47.78 29.24 35.23
CA ALA A 184 -47.54 27.82 34.94
C ALA A 184 -46.04 27.55 34.65
N PHE A 185 -45.40 28.47 33.95
CA PHE A 185 -43.95 28.41 33.67
C PHE A 185 -43.11 28.60 34.96
N GLU A 186 -43.46 29.56 35.80
CA GLU A 186 -42.78 29.76 37.11
C GLU A 186 -42.91 28.50 37.97
N LEU A 187 -44.14 27.93 38.11
CA LEU A 187 -44.35 26.70 38.86
C LEU A 187 -43.60 25.51 38.23
N LYS A 188 -43.56 25.46 36.90
CA LYS A 188 -42.73 24.48 36.22
C LYS A 188 -41.25 24.60 36.59
N SER A 189 -40.73 25.84 36.59
CA SER A 189 -39.34 26.12 36.98
C SER A 189 -39.07 25.77 38.44
N ASP A 190 -39.98 26.09 39.34
CA ASP A 190 -39.86 25.75 40.77
C ASP A 190 -39.85 24.24 41.02
N ILE A 191 -40.74 23.49 40.33
CA ILE A 191 -40.75 22.04 40.41
C ILE A 191 -39.43 21.46 39.80
N HIS A 192 -38.99 22.01 38.69
CA HIS A 192 -37.71 21.62 38.08
C HIS A 192 -36.54 21.82 39.03
N GLN A 193 -36.46 22.95 39.74
CA GLN A 193 -35.41 23.20 40.74
C GLN A 193 -35.44 22.18 41.89
N VAL A 194 -36.59 21.71 42.30
CA VAL A 194 -36.72 20.65 43.31
C VAL A 194 -36.16 19.34 42.74
N PHE A 195 -36.48 18.95 41.52
CA PHE A 195 -35.91 17.77 40.89
C PHE A 195 -34.38 17.88 40.71
N ASP A 196 -33.90 19.02 40.26
CA ASP A 196 -32.48 19.27 40.12
C ASP A 196 -31.73 19.19 41.46
N HIS A 197 -32.33 19.70 42.52
CA HIS A 197 -31.82 19.59 43.89
C HIS A 197 -31.75 18.12 44.36
N VAL A 198 -32.88 17.39 44.20
CA VAL A 198 -32.96 15.97 44.54
C VAL A 198 -31.93 15.15 43.76
N TRP A 199 -31.83 15.38 42.48
CA TRP A 199 -30.85 14.74 41.59
C TRP A 199 -29.42 14.95 42.12
N LYS A 200 -29.03 16.20 42.36
CA LYS A 200 -27.72 16.56 42.90
C LYS A 200 -27.44 16.01 44.30
N THR A 201 -28.50 15.76 45.08
CA THR A 201 -28.41 15.21 46.45
C THR A 201 -28.25 13.70 46.44
N LEU A 202 -28.96 13.01 45.52
CA LEU A 202 -28.93 11.55 45.39
C LEU A 202 -27.78 11.05 44.55
N ILE A 203 -27.38 11.78 43.51
CA ILE A 203 -26.23 11.44 42.65
C ILE A 203 -25.17 12.50 42.87
N GLN A 204 -24.09 12.10 43.53
CA GLN A 204 -22.96 12.95 43.83
C GLN A 204 -21.72 12.40 43.14
N VAL A 205 -21.12 13.20 42.27
CA VAL A 205 -19.88 12.86 41.59
C VAL A 205 -18.86 13.95 41.92
N ASP A 206 -17.74 13.56 42.51
CA ASP A 206 -16.65 14.46 42.89
C ASP A 206 -15.42 14.01 42.07
N ALA A 207 -15.09 14.78 41.05
CA ALA A 207 -13.97 14.50 40.18
C ALA A 207 -12.61 14.71 40.89
N ASP A 208 -12.54 15.65 41.84
CA ASP A 208 -11.28 15.98 42.58
C ASP A 208 -10.92 14.85 43.56
N LEU A 209 -11.93 14.25 44.18
CA LEU A 209 -11.75 13.15 45.12
C LEU A 209 -11.81 11.76 44.44
N GLY A 210 -12.17 11.70 43.18
CA GLY A 210 -12.37 10.44 42.48
C GLY A 210 -13.47 9.58 43.09
N ARG A 211 -14.58 10.22 43.49
CA ARG A 211 -15.66 9.58 44.25
C ARG A 211 -17.01 9.73 43.55
N VAL A 212 -17.72 8.64 43.48
CA VAL A 212 -19.10 8.58 42.94
C VAL A 212 -20.02 7.95 44.01
N ALA A 213 -21.10 8.64 44.37
CA ALA A 213 -22.09 8.14 45.30
C ALA A 213 -23.48 8.21 44.68
N ILE A 214 -24.19 7.09 44.64
CA ILE A 214 -25.54 6.96 44.10
C ILE A 214 -26.42 6.38 45.21
N TYR A 215 -27.31 7.21 45.70
CA TYR A 215 -28.24 6.85 46.76
C TYR A 215 -29.63 6.66 46.20
N ASN A 216 -30.29 5.57 46.49
CA ASN A 216 -31.72 5.41 46.16
C ASN A 216 -32.62 6.26 47.07
N THR A 217 -32.26 6.34 48.37
CA THR A 217 -32.95 7.18 49.35
C THR A 217 -31.94 7.78 50.32
N ARG A 218 -32.22 9.01 50.77
CA ARG A 218 -31.40 9.66 51.78
C ARG A 218 -32.30 10.17 52.93
N GLN A 219 -31.76 10.18 54.18
CA GLN A 219 -32.59 10.54 55.34
C GLN A 219 -33.15 11.97 55.30
N ASP A 220 -32.54 12.85 54.56
CA ASP A 220 -32.92 14.24 54.38
C ASP A 220 -33.92 14.48 53.24
N GLU A 221 -34.11 13.48 52.36
CA GLU A 221 -34.97 13.60 51.21
C GLU A 221 -36.09 12.55 51.24
N LYS A 222 -37.33 13.01 51.00
CA LYS A 222 -38.52 12.13 50.99
C LYS A 222 -38.72 11.45 49.61
N MET A 223 -38.07 11.97 48.59
CA MET A 223 -38.16 11.49 47.22
C MET A 223 -37.19 10.38 46.95
N VAL A 224 -37.64 9.34 46.27
CA VAL A 224 -36.79 8.23 45.79
C VAL A 224 -36.22 8.57 44.44
N LEU A 225 -35.09 7.96 44.09
CA LEU A 225 -34.44 8.18 42.79
C LEU A 225 -35.36 7.87 41.61
N GLU A 226 -36.20 6.82 41.73
CA GLU A 226 -37.20 6.44 40.70
C GLU A 226 -38.25 7.55 40.45
N ASP A 227 -38.66 8.26 41.53
CA ASP A 227 -39.57 9.39 41.42
C ASP A 227 -38.90 10.58 40.71
N ALA A 228 -37.61 10.81 40.96
CA ALA A 228 -36.83 11.84 40.26
C ALA A 228 -36.70 11.54 38.76
N VAL A 229 -36.58 10.26 38.37
CA VAL A 229 -36.54 9.84 36.97
C VAL A 229 -37.82 10.17 36.24
N ILE A 230 -39.00 9.86 36.85
CA ILE A 230 -40.29 10.21 36.26
C ILE A 230 -40.38 11.72 36.02
N GLY A 231 -39.83 12.51 36.95
CA GLY A 231 -39.76 13.95 36.78
C GLY A 231 -38.89 14.37 35.58
N LEU A 232 -37.72 13.83 35.45
CA LEU A 232 -36.77 14.14 34.36
C LEU A 232 -37.36 13.70 33.02
N GLN A 233 -38.07 12.57 32.97
CA GLN A 233 -38.76 12.11 31.74
C GLN A 233 -39.84 13.10 31.33
N ALA A 234 -40.62 13.64 32.30
CA ALA A 234 -41.63 14.63 32.04
C ALA A 234 -41.06 15.95 31.47
N TYR A 235 -39.82 16.30 31.83
CA TYR A 235 -39.10 17.47 31.31
C TYR A 235 -38.32 17.17 30.03
N LYS A 236 -38.25 15.90 29.58
CA LYS A 236 -37.45 15.43 28.43
C LYS A 236 -35.94 15.78 28.56
N GLU A 237 -35.42 15.75 29.77
CA GLU A 237 -34.00 16.06 30.06
C GLU A 237 -33.18 14.83 30.38
N VAL A 238 -33.72 13.63 30.17
CA VAL A 238 -33.02 12.38 30.50
C VAL A 238 -31.72 12.26 29.75
N ASP A 239 -31.73 12.49 28.44
CA ASP A 239 -30.53 12.33 27.59
C ASP A 239 -29.44 13.32 27.99
N GLU A 240 -29.77 14.61 28.14
CA GLU A 240 -28.86 15.65 28.57
C GLU A 240 -28.25 15.37 29.98
N ARG A 241 -29.08 14.88 30.92
CA ARG A 241 -28.61 14.51 32.26
C ARG A 241 -27.74 13.26 32.24
N MET A 242 -28.02 12.31 31.38
CA MET A 242 -27.17 11.12 31.22
C MET A 242 -25.83 11.48 30.59
N GLU A 243 -25.79 12.37 29.62
CA GLU A 243 -24.57 12.89 29.04
C GLU A 243 -23.72 13.63 30.08
N GLN A 244 -24.32 14.51 30.90
CA GLN A 244 -23.66 15.18 32.02
C GLN A 244 -23.17 14.20 33.08
N LEU A 245 -23.98 13.21 33.45
CA LEU A 245 -23.61 12.19 34.42
C LEU A 245 -22.40 11.37 33.88
N TRP A 246 -22.45 10.97 32.61
CA TRP A 246 -21.35 10.27 31.97
C TRP A 246 -20.05 11.11 31.98
N HIS A 247 -20.15 12.36 31.56
CA HIS A 247 -18.98 13.25 31.57
C HIS A 247 -18.33 13.39 32.98
N ASN A 248 -19.15 13.52 34.01
CA ASN A 248 -18.69 13.61 35.39
C ASN A 248 -18.11 12.27 35.89
N LEU A 249 -18.75 11.14 35.56
CA LEU A 249 -18.29 9.80 35.91
C LEU A 249 -17.00 9.43 35.21
N ASP A 250 -16.87 9.80 33.92
CA ASP A 250 -15.62 9.62 33.15
C ASP A 250 -14.49 10.41 33.77
N ALA A 251 -14.72 11.69 34.09
CA ALA A 251 -13.72 12.54 34.71
C ALA A 251 -13.32 12.09 36.14
N ALA A 252 -14.28 11.60 36.94
CA ALA A 252 -14.05 11.19 38.30
C ALA A 252 -13.33 9.84 38.42
N VAL A 253 -13.74 8.83 37.65
CA VAL A 253 -13.34 7.44 37.87
C VAL A 253 -12.80 6.78 36.63
N VAL A 254 -13.49 6.86 35.49
CA VAL A 254 -13.16 6.05 34.30
C VAL A 254 -11.88 6.53 33.64
N SER A 255 -11.82 7.82 33.29
CA SER A 255 -10.60 8.40 32.66
C SER A 255 -9.35 8.28 33.53
N PRO A 256 -9.37 8.59 34.86
CA PRO A 256 -8.21 8.39 35.70
C PRO A 256 -7.74 6.93 35.80
N ARG A 257 -8.66 5.95 35.71
CA ARG A 257 -8.32 4.53 35.75
C ARG A 257 -7.83 4.00 34.38
N MET A 258 -8.35 4.53 33.29
CA MET A 258 -7.99 4.14 31.94
C MET A 258 -6.75 4.86 31.40
N ASP A 259 -6.20 5.83 32.09
CA ASP A 259 -5.02 6.56 31.67
C ASP A 259 -3.75 5.70 31.78
N ALA A 260 -3.35 5.11 30.67
CA ALA A 260 -2.16 4.26 30.55
C ALA A 260 -0.84 5.02 30.71
N THR A 261 -0.87 6.37 30.72
CA THR A 261 0.35 7.20 30.83
C THR A 261 0.77 7.43 32.27
N ARG A 262 -0.11 7.17 33.22
CA ARG A 262 0.18 7.36 34.66
C ARG A 262 1.11 6.27 35.17
N SER A 263 2.10 6.67 35.92
CA SER A 263 3.05 5.76 36.57
C SER A 263 2.42 4.91 37.71
N ILE A 264 1.32 5.38 38.28
CA ILE A 264 0.55 4.68 39.32
C ILE A 264 -0.92 4.77 38.91
N THR A 265 -1.51 3.65 38.57
CA THR A 265 -2.95 3.55 38.28
C THR A 265 -3.73 3.40 39.58
N PRO A 266 -4.77 4.23 39.82
CA PRO A 266 -5.59 4.11 41.03
C PRO A 266 -6.43 2.83 41.01
N GLY A 267 -6.59 2.17 42.12
CA GLY A 267 -7.51 1.06 42.30
C GLY A 267 -8.95 1.53 42.59
N ILE A 268 -9.91 0.61 42.50
CA ILE A 268 -11.32 0.87 42.75
C ILE A 268 -11.75 0.21 44.03
N LYS A 269 -12.53 0.93 44.82
CA LYS A 269 -13.15 0.43 46.02
C LYS A 269 -14.63 0.78 46.01
N VAL A 270 -15.46 -0.24 46.16
CA VAL A 270 -16.92 -0.08 46.26
C VAL A 270 -17.34 -0.34 47.70
N GLU A 271 -17.92 0.64 48.37
CA GLU A 271 -18.48 0.53 49.74
C GLU A 271 -19.94 0.95 49.74
N GLY A 272 -20.83 -0.01 49.66
CA GLY A 272 -22.29 0.21 49.75
C GLY A 272 -22.81 1.05 48.56
N ASP A 273 -23.08 2.33 48.81
CA ASP A 273 -23.60 3.29 47.81
C ASP A 273 -22.52 4.22 47.21
N VAL A 274 -21.28 3.98 47.59
CA VAL A 274 -20.14 4.83 47.23
C VAL A 274 -19.10 4.00 46.50
N LEU A 275 -18.62 4.52 45.39
CA LEU A 275 -17.49 4.04 44.61
C LEU A 275 -16.39 5.12 44.67
N GLU A 276 -15.18 4.72 45.07
CA GLU A 276 -14.07 5.67 45.18
C GLU A 276 -12.78 5.07 44.61
N LEU A 277 -11.95 5.95 44.08
CA LEU A 277 -10.59 5.60 43.69
C LEU A 277 -9.70 5.52 44.92
N ALA A 278 -9.18 4.32 45.26
CA ALA A 278 -8.34 4.13 46.44
C ALA A 278 -7.23 3.11 46.17
N GLY A 279 -6.04 3.42 46.65
CA GLY A 279 -4.89 2.53 46.53
C GLY A 279 -4.20 2.56 45.16
N SER A 280 -3.48 1.48 44.82
CA SER A 280 -2.85 1.30 43.53
C SER A 280 -3.32 -0.02 42.93
N ALA A 281 -3.75 0.02 41.68
CA ALA A 281 -4.09 -1.19 40.90
C ALA A 281 -2.92 -1.61 40.03
N ASP A 282 -2.97 -2.86 39.60
CA ASP A 282 -2.07 -3.34 38.54
C ASP A 282 -2.38 -2.65 37.21
N GLY A 283 -1.34 -2.23 36.49
CA GLY A 283 -1.45 -1.62 35.16
C GLY A 283 -1.73 -2.60 34.03
N SER A 284 -2.18 -3.83 34.30
CA SER A 284 -2.54 -4.80 33.30
C SER A 284 -3.93 -4.58 32.74
N ALA A 285 -4.13 -4.95 31.47
CA ALA A 285 -5.46 -4.90 30.85
C ALA A 285 -6.49 -5.80 31.55
N GLU A 286 -6.03 -6.90 32.15
CA GLU A 286 -6.86 -7.81 32.95
C GLU A 286 -7.40 -7.18 34.23
N ALA A 287 -6.56 -6.44 34.93
CA ALA A 287 -6.96 -5.70 36.12
C ALA A 287 -7.92 -4.56 35.77
N LEU A 288 -7.67 -3.87 34.64
CA LEU A 288 -8.58 -2.84 34.15
C LEU A 288 -9.97 -3.39 33.85
N LEU A 289 -10.06 -4.54 33.16
CA LEU A 289 -11.36 -5.17 32.87
C LEU A 289 -12.13 -5.51 34.15
N SER A 290 -11.43 -6.05 35.17
CA SER A 290 -12.06 -6.37 36.44
C SER A 290 -12.54 -5.08 37.17
N ASP A 291 -11.79 -4.02 37.08
CA ASP A 291 -12.18 -2.74 37.68
C ASP A 291 -13.33 -2.07 36.94
N LEU A 292 -13.32 -2.10 35.60
CA LEU A 292 -14.45 -1.62 34.78
C LEU A 292 -15.70 -2.45 35.04
N GLU A 293 -15.61 -3.77 35.17
CA GLU A 293 -16.69 -4.64 35.55
C GLU A 293 -17.31 -4.21 36.90
N GLN A 294 -16.49 -3.89 37.89
CA GLN A 294 -16.97 -3.39 39.19
C GLN A 294 -17.69 -2.05 39.07
N ILE A 295 -17.12 -1.09 38.26
CA ILE A 295 -17.75 0.21 38.02
C ILE A 295 -19.12 0.03 37.37
N LEU A 296 -19.17 -0.72 36.27
CA LEU A 296 -20.37 -0.90 35.45
C LEU A 296 -21.42 -1.69 36.21
N THR A 297 -21.03 -2.71 36.97
CA THR A 297 -21.93 -3.47 37.84
C THR A 297 -22.49 -2.58 38.96
N PHE A 298 -21.68 -1.71 39.56
CA PHE A 298 -22.13 -0.74 40.53
C PHE A 298 -23.16 0.21 39.95
N VAL A 299 -22.92 0.76 38.79
CA VAL A 299 -23.85 1.65 38.06
C VAL A 299 -25.15 0.94 37.73
N ALA A 300 -25.09 -0.29 37.20
CA ALA A 300 -26.27 -1.09 36.84
C ALA A 300 -27.13 -1.44 38.05
N HIS A 301 -26.51 -1.67 39.21
CA HIS A 301 -27.27 -1.99 40.44
C HIS A 301 -27.86 -0.76 41.15
N LYS A 302 -27.27 0.40 40.94
CA LYS A 302 -27.67 1.62 41.66
C LYS A 302 -28.59 2.53 40.86
N LEU A 303 -28.49 2.51 39.55
CA LEU A 303 -29.37 3.30 38.70
C LEU A 303 -30.64 2.53 38.31
N PRO A 304 -31.80 3.19 38.28
CA PRO A 304 -33.04 2.63 37.73
C PRO A 304 -32.86 2.20 36.27
N ALA A 305 -33.52 1.14 35.86
CA ALA A 305 -33.40 0.58 34.52
C ALA A 305 -33.73 1.59 33.42
N ASP A 306 -34.65 2.52 33.67
CA ASP A 306 -35.02 3.58 32.72
C ASP A 306 -33.89 4.58 32.41
N LEU A 307 -32.93 4.75 33.31
CA LEU A 307 -31.75 5.60 33.13
C LEU A 307 -30.51 4.83 32.64
N LEU A 308 -30.47 3.54 32.91
CA LEU A 308 -29.34 2.72 32.57
C LEU A 308 -29.14 2.66 31.06
N GLN A 309 -30.21 2.50 30.29
CA GLN A 309 -30.16 2.39 28.86
C GLN A 309 -29.65 3.68 28.15
N PRO A 310 -30.23 4.87 28.43
CA PRO A 310 -29.73 6.13 27.87
C PRO A 310 -28.29 6.42 28.29
N LEU A 311 -27.91 6.07 29.54
CA LEU A 311 -26.51 6.23 29.97
C LEU A 311 -25.60 5.27 29.24
N ALA A 312 -26.00 4.01 29.04
CA ALA A 312 -25.22 3.00 28.33
C ALA A 312 -24.98 3.42 26.88
N ASP A 313 -25.99 3.96 26.20
CA ASP A 313 -25.86 4.41 24.79
C ASP A 313 -24.81 5.51 24.62
N VAL A 314 -24.65 6.39 25.59
CA VAL A 314 -23.63 7.45 25.58
C VAL A 314 -22.26 6.92 26.00
N MET A 315 -22.17 6.19 27.12
CA MET A 315 -20.88 5.84 27.71
C MET A 315 -20.19 4.66 27.06
N MET A 316 -20.95 3.66 26.54
CA MET A 316 -20.34 2.43 26.04
C MET A 316 -19.48 2.68 24.80
N GLY A 317 -19.89 3.57 23.90
CA GLY A 317 -19.11 3.95 22.73
C GLY A 317 -17.74 4.52 23.09
N ASP A 318 -17.68 5.39 24.08
CA ASP A 318 -16.43 6.03 24.53
C ASP A 318 -15.52 5.04 25.28
N ILE A 319 -16.09 4.29 26.24
CA ILE A 319 -15.32 3.28 27.00
C ILE A 319 -14.73 2.23 26.08
N ILE A 320 -15.53 1.68 25.17
CA ILE A 320 -15.11 0.63 24.25
C ILE A 320 -14.03 1.12 23.32
N SER A 321 -14.20 2.31 22.75
CA SER A 321 -13.20 2.90 21.84
C SER A 321 -11.86 3.14 22.53
N LYS A 322 -11.87 3.67 23.76
CA LYS A 322 -10.66 3.87 24.59
C LYS A 322 -10.05 2.52 24.99
N LEU A 323 -10.87 1.55 25.42
CA LEU A 323 -10.42 0.23 25.85
C LEU A 323 -9.71 -0.51 24.72
N ILE A 324 -10.30 -0.54 23.52
CA ILE A 324 -9.71 -1.22 22.36
C ILE A 324 -8.39 -0.54 21.96
N ARG A 325 -8.40 0.78 21.82
CA ARG A 325 -7.25 1.53 21.31
C ARG A 325 -6.09 1.58 22.28
N GLU A 326 -6.34 1.86 23.55
CA GLU A 326 -5.29 2.19 24.51
C GLU A 326 -4.83 0.99 25.35
N TRP A 327 -5.66 -0.04 25.48
CA TRP A 327 -5.36 -1.18 26.33
C TRP A 327 -5.33 -2.50 25.61
N LEU A 328 -6.35 -2.83 24.83
CA LEU A 328 -6.44 -4.14 24.19
C LEU A 328 -5.46 -4.29 23.01
N ASN A 329 -5.40 -3.32 22.10
CA ASN A 329 -4.47 -3.38 20.98
C ASN A 329 -2.99 -3.37 21.41
N PRO A 330 -2.56 -2.55 22.38
CA PRO A 330 -1.21 -2.65 22.91
C PRO A 330 -0.93 -3.97 23.62
N ALA A 331 -1.90 -4.56 24.31
CA ALA A 331 -1.75 -5.82 25.04
C ALA A 331 -1.64 -7.06 24.14
N VAL A 332 -1.97 -6.95 22.84
CA VAL A 332 -1.76 -8.05 21.89
C VAL A 332 -0.26 -8.31 21.75
N PRO A 333 0.24 -9.53 21.99
CA PRO A 333 1.66 -9.84 21.88
C PRO A 333 2.11 -9.87 20.41
N THR A 334 3.39 -9.64 20.18
CA THR A 334 3.99 -9.72 18.84
C THR A 334 4.55 -11.10 18.52
N GLY A 335 4.64 -12.01 19.49
CA GLY A 335 5.16 -13.37 19.33
C GLY A 335 4.45 -14.37 20.25
N LEU A 336 4.87 -15.62 20.21
CA LEU A 336 4.22 -16.71 20.96
C LEU A 336 4.53 -16.71 22.47
N LYS A 337 5.58 -16.02 22.93
CA LYS A 337 6.05 -16.09 24.31
C LYS A 337 5.03 -15.60 25.36
N ASP A 338 4.20 -14.62 25.01
CA ASP A 338 3.19 -14.04 25.90
C ASP A 338 1.77 -14.43 25.50
N LEU A 339 1.63 -15.50 24.74
CA LEU A 339 0.32 -15.94 24.23
C LEU A 339 -0.62 -16.39 25.32
N ASP A 340 -0.11 -17.03 26.37
CA ASP A 340 -0.89 -17.47 27.52
C ASP A 340 -1.64 -16.30 28.17
N LYS A 341 -0.94 -15.17 28.34
CA LYS A 341 -1.55 -13.93 28.86
C LYS A 341 -2.64 -13.40 27.93
N PHE A 342 -2.39 -13.49 26.62
CA PHE A 342 -3.36 -13.04 25.63
C PHE A 342 -4.61 -13.94 25.60
N GLN A 343 -4.46 -15.25 25.74
CA GLN A 343 -5.62 -16.16 25.85
C GLN A 343 -6.43 -15.87 27.10
N VAL A 344 -5.76 -15.63 28.24
CA VAL A 344 -6.44 -15.23 29.49
C VAL A 344 -7.17 -13.90 29.30
N LEU A 345 -6.54 -12.92 28.63
CA LEU A 345 -7.17 -11.63 28.34
C LEU A 345 -8.43 -11.80 27.47
N VAL A 346 -8.37 -12.60 26.40
CA VAL A 346 -9.52 -12.86 25.52
C VAL A 346 -10.64 -13.58 26.28
N SER A 347 -10.32 -14.57 27.13
CA SER A 347 -11.32 -15.26 27.94
C SER A 347 -11.95 -14.33 28.98
N LYS A 348 -11.18 -13.47 29.65
CA LYS A 348 -11.70 -12.44 30.54
C LYS A 348 -12.57 -11.42 29.82
N MET A 349 -12.19 -11.04 28.58
CA MET A 349 -12.99 -10.14 27.76
C MET A 349 -14.37 -10.75 27.45
N ASN A 350 -14.42 -12.02 27.10
CA ASN A 350 -15.70 -12.70 26.87
C ASN A 350 -16.55 -12.75 28.15
N ALA A 351 -15.94 -13.09 29.31
CA ALA A 351 -16.63 -13.07 30.59
C ALA A 351 -17.14 -11.66 30.95
N PHE A 352 -16.35 -10.64 30.71
CA PHE A 352 -16.74 -9.23 30.88
C PHE A 352 -17.97 -8.87 30.02
N CYS A 353 -17.96 -9.27 28.73
CA CYS A 353 -19.13 -9.05 27.86
C CYS A 353 -20.37 -9.76 28.38
N GLU A 354 -20.25 -11.02 28.85
CA GLU A 354 -21.37 -11.75 29.43
C GLU A 354 -21.91 -11.07 30.69
N THR A 355 -21.05 -10.63 31.60
CA THR A 355 -21.43 -9.91 32.81
C THR A 355 -22.19 -8.62 32.49
N LEU A 356 -21.69 -7.84 31.49
CA LEU A 356 -22.33 -6.60 31.07
C LEU A 356 -23.68 -6.84 30.40
N GLN A 357 -23.81 -7.87 29.57
CA GLN A 357 -25.09 -8.27 28.98
C GLN A 357 -26.12 -8.64 30.06
N HIS A 358 -25.71 -9.38 31.08
CA HIS A 358 -26.57 -9.70 32.24
C HIS A 358 -26.95 -8.44 33.05
N GLY A 359 -26.04 -7.45 33.10
CA GLY A 359 -26.30 -6.15 33.72
C GLY A 359 -27.22 -5.23 32.92
N GLY A 360 -27.62 -5.63 31.68
CA GLY A 360 -28.54 -4.86 30.83
C GLY A 360 -27.86 -3.84 29.91
N TYR A 361 -26.54 -3.92 29.72
CA TYR A 361 -25.80 -3.05 28.80
C TYR A 361 -25.96 -3.53 27.36
N THR A 362 -26.08 -2.57 26.44
CA THR A 362 -26.13 -2.77 24.97
C THR A 362 -24.91 -2.16 24.31
N GLY A 363 -24.72 -2.37 23.02
CA GLY A 363 -23.62 -1.75 22.26
C GLY A 363 -22.26 -2.46 22.41
N LEU A 364 -22.25 -3.73 22.85
CA LEU A 364 -21.03 -4.52 23.10
C LEU A 364 -20.46 -5.20 21.85
N GLU A 365 -21.10 -4.99 20.68
CA GLU A 365 -20.74 -5.68 19.44
C GLU A 365 -19.26 -5.46 19.06
N GLN A 366 -18.74 -4.26 19.27
CA GLN A 366 -17.35 -3.94 18.93
C GLN A 366 -16.33 -4.74 19.75
N ILE A 367 -16.60 -4.95 21.04
CA ILE A 367 -15.74 -5.76 21.90
C ILE A 367 -15.84 -7.24 21.54
N GLN A 368 -17.06 -7.74 21.31
CA GLN A 368 -17.29 -9.11 20.90
C GLN A 368 -16.65 -9.39 19.55
N ASP A 369 -16.76 -8.43 18.64
CA ASP A 369 -16.10 -8.49 17.34
C ASP A 369 -14.57 -8.48 17.49
N TRP A 370 -14.02 -7.64 18.37
CA TRP A 370 -12.61 -7.66 18.72
C TRP A 370 -12.17 -9.01 19.28
N ALA A 371 -12.90 -9.56 20.22
CA ALA A 371 -12.59 -10.87 20.84
C ALA A 371 -12.67 -12.01 19.81
N SER A 372 -13.68 -11.99 18.93
CA SER A 372 -13.81 -13.00 17.86
C SER A 372 -12.71 -12.87 16.81
N LYS A 373 -12.25 -11.66 16.53
CA LYS A 373 -11.15 -11.33 15.59
C LYS A 373 -9.77 -11.30 16.25
N ALA A 374 -9.66 -11.64 17.55
CA ALA A 374 -8.41 -11.60 18.28
C ALA A 374 -7.26 -12.37 17.56
N PRO A 375 -7.49 -13.54 16.95
CA PRO A 375 -6.48 -14.22 16.14
C PRO A 375 -6.01 -13.41 14.93
N THR A 376 -6.93 -12.76 14.25
CA THR A 376 -6.63 -11.93 13.07
C THR A 376 -5.86 -10.66 13.47
N ILE A 377 -6.27 -10.01 14.57
CA ILE A 377 -5.60 -8.81 15.12
C ILE A 377 -4.16 -9.15 15.52
N TRP A 378 -3.95 -10.30 16.14
CA TRP A 378 -2.62 -10.79 16.47
C TRP A 378 -1.76 -10.99 15.21
N LEU A 379 -2.31 -11.61 14.18
CA LEU A 379 -1.61 -11.82 12.92
C LEU A 379 -1.26 -10.49 12.22
N GLU A 380 -2.18 -9.54 12.22
CA GLU A 380 -1.94 -8.20 11.67
C GLU A 380 -0.84 -7.46 12.42
N LYS A 381 -0.87 -7.50 13.76
CA LYS A 381 0.19 -6.91 14.59
C LYS A 381 1.55 -7.58 14.35
N SER A 382 1.58 -8.90 14.25
CA SER A 382 2.79 -9.65 13.91
C SER A 382 3.31 -9.25 12.53
N ARG A 383 2.42 -9.07 11.56
CA ARG A 383 2.77 -8.57 10.22
C ARG A 383 3.35 -7.16 10.26
N GLU A 384 2.70 -6.23 10.94
CA GLU A 384 3.18 -4.84 11.07
C GLU A 384 4.55 -4.82 11.75
N THR A 385 4.71 -5.54 12.85
CA THR A 385 5.98 -5.63 13.57
C THR A 385 7.09 -6.21 12.69
N ALA A 386 6.79 -7.25 11.91
CA ALA A 386 7.74 -7.84 10.98
C ALA A 386 8.14 -6.85 9.88
N LEU A 387 7.20 -6.14 9.29
CA LEU A 387 7.46 -5.13 8.26
C LEU A 387 8.23 -3.92 8.83
N ASP A 388 7.90 -3.47 10.03
CA ASP A 388 8.63 -2.38 10.69
C ASP A 388 10.06 -2.79 11.06
N SER A 389 10.27 -4.03 11.47
CA SER A 389 11.62 -4.55 11.70
C SER A 389 12.48 -4.48 10.43
N VAL A 390 11.91 -4.82 9.28
CA VAL A 390 12.61 -4.68 7.98
C VAL A 390 12.90 -3.22 7.66
N ARG A 391 11.95 -2.32 7.86
CA ARG A 391 12.16 -0.86 7.65
C ARG A 391 13.28 -0.33 8.53
N ILE A 392 13.26 -0.66 9.83
CA ILE A 392 14.29 -0.25 10.78
C ILE A 392 15.67 -0.79 10.37
N ASN A 393 15.75 -2.07 9.99
CA ASN A 393 17.00 -2.66 9.54
C ASN A 393 17.55 -1.94 8.29
N LEU A 394 16.71 -1.63 7.31
CA LEU A 394 17.12 -0.93 6.11
C LEU A 394 17.54 0.53 6.38
N THR A 395 16.95 1.19 7.36
CA THR A 395 17.37 2.57 7.74
C THR A 395 18.75 2.63 8.38
N SER A 396 19.29 1.51 8.87
CA SER A 396 20.64 1.44 9.44
C SER A 396 21.75 1.55 8.39
N GLY A 397 21.43 1.44 7.09
CA GLY A 397 22.39 1.51 6.00
C GLY A 397 23.16 0.21 5.80
N ILE A 398 24.10 0.19 4.85
CA ILE A 398 24.90 -1.00 4.49
C ILE A 398 25.68 -1.57 5.70
N GLY A 399 26.06 -0.71 6.65
CA GLY A 399 26.76 -1.10 7.86
C GLY A 399 28.15 -1.69 7.60
N GLN A 400 28.58 -2.63 8.45
CA GLN A 400 29.84 -3.34 8.26
C GLN A 400 29.62 -4.50 7.29
N SER A 401 30.43 -4.54 6.22
CA SER A 401 30.41 -5.65 5.28
C SER A 401 30.97 -6.91 5.92
N LYS A 402 30.33 -8.05 5.64
CA LYS A 402 30.74 -9.39 6.10
C LYS A 402 31.14 -10.23 4.88
N ARG A 403 32.32 -10.88 4.95
CA ARG A 403 32.73 -11.82 3.91
C ARG A 403 32.02 -13.16 4.10
N VAL A 404 31.47 -13.68 3.01
CA VAL A 404 30.76 -14.97 2.94
C VAL A 404 31.40 -15.82 1.86
N GLU A 405 31.45 -17.13 2.10
CA GLU A 405 31.94 -18.10 1.12
C GLU A 405 30.76 -18.70 0.36
N LYS A 406 30.90 -18.78 -0.95
CA LYS A 406 30.02 -19.56 -1.82
C LYS A 406 30.75 -20.82 -2.28
N ILE A 407 30.10 -21.96 -2.08
CA ILE A 407 30.60 -23.27 -2.49
C ILE A 407 29.68 -23.74 -3.63
N GLU A 408 30.19 -23.78 -4.84
CA GLU A 408 29.52 -24.36 -6.00
C GLU A 408 30.12 -25.72 -6.32
N ARG A 409 29.26 -26.73 -6.47
CA ARG A 409 29.64 -28.08 -6.82
C ARG A 409 29.18 -28.35 -8.24
N GLN A 410 30.12 -28.56 -9.14
CA GLN A 410 29.83 -28.84 -10.53
C GLN A 410 30.36 -30.20 -10.93
N MET A 411 29.50 -31.00 -11.56
CA MET A 411 29.90 -32.28 -12.12
C MET A 411 30.50 -32.04 -13.52
N VAL A 412 31.81 -32.16 -13.67
CA VAL A 412 32.51 -31.95 -14.94
C VAL A 412 33.13 -33.26 -15.44
N SER A 413 33.30 -33.37 -16.73
CA SER A 413 34.08 -34.47 -17.29
C SER A 413 35.55 -34.38 -16.85
N ILE A 414 36.22 -35.52 -16.65
CA ILE A 414 37.63 -35.54 -16.21
C ILE A 414 38.53 -34.73 -17.15
N ALA A 415 38.25 -34.71 -18.44
CA ALA A 415 38.99 -33.91 -19.44
C ALA A 415 38.83 -32.40 -19.19
N GLU A 416 37.63 -31.95 -18.99
CA GLU A 416 37.27 -30.54 -18.73
C GLU A 416 37.75 -30.08 -17.36
N GLY A 417 37.71 -30.95 -16.34
CA GLY A 417 38.26 -30.70 -15.00
C GLY A 417 39.75 -30.50 -14.98
N ASN A 418 40.50 -31.18 -15.83
CA ASN A 418 41.93 -31.02 -15.97
C ASN A 418 42.31 -29.72 -16.71
N GLU A 419 41.51 -29.27 -17.67
CA GLU A 419 41.68 -27.98 -18.36
C GLU A 419 41.39 -26.80 -17.42
N LEU A 420 40.28 -26.87 -16.68
CA LEU A 420 39.88 -25.86 -15.67
C LEU A 420 40.91 -25.74 -14.54
N SER A 421 41.55 -26.84 -14.14
CA SER A 421 42.66 -26.83 -13.14
C SER A 421 43.94 -26.16 -13.69
N ARG A 422 44.17 -26.22 -14.99
CA ARG A 422 45.34 -25.59 -15.63
C ARG A 422 45.14 -24.09 -15.85
N THR A 423 43.92 -23.63 -16.07
CA THR A 423 43.61 -22.22 -16.31
C THR A 423 43.52 -21.36 -15.07
N GLY A 424 43.68 -21.93 -13.86
CA GLY A 424 43.73 -21.16 -12.60
C GLY A 424 42.43 -20.51 -12.17
N ALA A 425 41.30 -20.90 -12.75
CA ALA A 425 39.98 -20.42 -12.34
C ALA A 425 39.57 -21.09 -11.03
N GLY A 426 40.03 -20.56 -9.90
CA GLY A 426 39.39 -20.68 -8.58
C GLY A 426 39.19 -22.06 -7.94
N ALA A 427 39.73 -23.13 -8.50
CA ALA A 427 39.66 -24.45 -7.88
C ALA A 427 40.76 -24.60 -6.83
N VAL A 428 40.44 -24.41 -5.57
CA VAL A 428 41.28 -24.92 -4.48
C VAL A 428 41.05 -26.42 -4.41
N ALA A 429 41.75 -27.14 -5.25
CA ALA A 429 41.93 -28.56 -5.05
C ALA A 429 42.73 -28.72 -3.74
N ASP A 430 42.15 -29.45 -2.78
CA ASP A 430 42.93 -29.92 -1.64
C ASP A 430 44.06 -30.75 -2.19
N THR A 431 45.30 -30.18 -2.16
CA THR A 431 46.48 -30.68 -2.85
C THR A 431 47.00 -32.02 -2.32
N ASN A 432 46.31 -32.63 -1.38
CA ASN A 432 46.67 -33.93 -0.78
C ASN A 432 45.94 -35.13 -1.39
N ASP A 433 44.94 -34.96 -2.26
CA ASP A 433 44.20 -36.09 -2.82
C ASP A 433 44.52 -36.44 -4.28
N TRP A 434 45.51 -35.74 -4.88
CA TRP A 434 45.89 -35.95 -6.28
C TRP A 434 47.07 -36.91 -6.49
N GLY A 435 47.65 -37.43 -5.43
CA GLY A 435 48.97 -38.12 -5.51
C GLY A 435 48.95 -39.64 -5.36
N GLU A 436 47.90 -40.25 -4.83
CA GLU A 436 47.99 -41.68 -4.47
C GLU A 436 47.06 -42.62 -5.25
N ASP A 437 46.11 -42.16 -6.09
CA ASP A 437 45.13 -43.04 -6.73
C ASP A 437 45.41 -43.39 -8.20
N TRP A 438 46.59 -43.11 -8.72
CA TRP A 438 46.98 -43.40 -10.11
C TRP A 438 47.87 -44.66 -10.24
N GLY A 439 48.10 -45.42 -9.16
CA GLY A 439 49.08 -46.54 -9.13
C GLY A 439 48.51 -47.95 -9.16
N GLU A 440 47.23 -48.19 -8.93
CA GLU A 440 46.73 -49.57 -8.67
C GLU A 440 45.53 -50.03 -9.52
N ALA A 441 45.33 -49.50 -10.68
CA ALA A 441 44.23 -49.99 -11.56
C ALA A 441 44.66 -50.84 -12.74
N TRP A 442 45.80 -51.59 -12.60
CA TRP A 442 46.21 -52.63 -13.53
C TRP A 442 46.63 -53.84 -12.74
N ASP A 443 45.73 -54.62 -12.19
CA ASP A 443 45.68 -56.08 -12.13
C ASP A 443 44.49 -56.55 -11.23
N ASP A 444 43.84 -57.53 -11.77
CA ASP A 444 43.06 -58.59 -11.16
C ASP A 444 41.56 -58.59 -11.44
N GLU A 445 41.24 -59.36 -12.43
CA GLU A 445 40.03 -60.17 -12.49
C GLU A 445 39.95 -61.12 -11.31
N LYS A 446 38.86 -61.13 -10.56
CA LYS A 446 38.08 -62.31 -10.24
C LYS A 446 37.05 -62.11 -9.10
N ALA A 447 35.88 -62.51 -9.45
CA ALA A 447 34.93 -63.27 -8.64
C ALA A 447 34.17 -62.61 -7.48
N GLY A 448 32.89 -62.51 -7.65
CA GLY A 448 32.02 -63.20 -6.73
C GLY A 448 30.92 -62.38 -6.01
N ASN A 449 29.75 -62.50 -6.56
CA ASN A 449 28.48 -62.77 -5.88
C ASN A 449 27.80 -61.73 -4.97
N GLU A 450 26.61 -61.39 -5.47
CA GLU A 450 25.32 -61.39 -4.76
C GLU A 450 25.10 -60.46 -3.55
N ASP A 451 24.28 -59.47 -3.67
CA ASP A 451 22.86 -59.63 -3.30
C ASP A 451 22.00 -58.43 -3.73
N LYS A 452 20.80 -58.79 -4.11
CA LYS A 452 19.71 -57.95 -4.61
C LYS A 452 19.16 -57.03 -3.54
N MET A 453 18.69 -55.88 -3.97
CA MET A 453 17.29 -55.47 -3.71
C MET A 453 16.81 -54.43 -4.72
N ASP A 454 15.75 -54.82 -5.39
CA ASP A 454 14.88 -54.09 -6.25
C ASP A 454 14.27 -52.87 -5.55
N ILE A 455 14.13 -51.80 -6.26
CA ILE A 455 12.91 -51.00 -6.24
C ILE A 455 12.76 -50.28 -7.59
N ASP A 456 11.56 -50.50 -8.10
CA ASP A 456 10.94 -50.20 -9.35
C ASP A 456 11.14 -48.80 -9.94
N GLN A 457 11.24 -48.87 -11.23
CA GLN A 457 10.98 -47.85 -12.23
C GLN A 457 9.52 -47.40 -12.18
N ASN A 458 9.29 -46.15 -12.42
CA ASN A 458 8.23 -45.78 -13.31
C ASN A 458 8.61 -44.54 -14.14
N GLU A 459 8.76 -44.79 -15.42
CA GLU A 459 8.90 -43.76 -16.45
C GLU A 459 7.55 -43.10 -16.69
N SER A 460 7.56 -41.81 -16.91
CA SER A 460 6.68 -41.23 -17.92
C SER A 460 7.30 -39.99 -18.54
N HIS A 461 7.35 -40.07 -19.83
CA HIS A 461 7.76 -39.10 -20.84
C HIS A 461 7.15 -37.72 -20.65
N GLY A 462 7.99 -36.70 -20.91
CA GLY A 462 7.57 -35.35 -21.25
C GLY A 462 8.75 -34.56 -21.79
N LYS A 463 8.70 -34.37 -23.06
CA LYS A 463 9.65 -33.73 -23.96
C LYS A 463 10.29 -32.46 -23.44
N ASP A 464 11.63 -32.46 -23.58
CA ASP A 464 12.48 -31.46 -24.20
C ASP A 464 12.14 -29.99 -24.03
N ASN A 465 12.99 -29.33 -23.27
CA ASN A 465 13.65 -28.10 -23.71
C ASN A 465 14.92 -27.96 -22.85
N ASP A 466 16.01 -28.51 -23.36
CA ASP A 466 17.37 -28.15 -23.00
C ASP A 466 17.68 -26.77 -23.62
N ASP A 467 17.26 -25.69 -22.95
CA ASP A 467 17.69 -24.33 -23.27
C ASP A 467 17.83 -23.44 -22.02
N ASP A 468 17.70 -24.03 -20.82
CA ASP A 468 17.75 -23.26 -19.56
C ASP A 468 19.16 -23.13 -18.94
N ALA A 469 20.19 -23.62 -19.59
CA ALA A 469 21.55 -23.51 -19.05
C ALA A 469 22.33 -22.25 -19.50
N ALA A 470 21.84 -21.53 -20.51
CA ALA A 470 22.49 -20.31 -21.01
C ALA A 470 21.93 -19.02 -20.36
N ASP A 471 20.73 -19.06 -19.78
CA ASP A 471 20.10 -17.88 -19.18
C ASP A 471 20.50 -17.61 -17.71
N ALA A 472 21.37 -18.43 -17.15
CA ALA A 472 21.91 -18.14 -15.80
C ALA A 472 22.79 -16.87 -15.75
N TRP A 473 23.20 -16.35 -16.88
CA TRP A 473 24.06 -15.18 -17.02
C TRP A 473 23.49 -14.15 -18.01
N GLY A 474 22.20 -14.09 -18.14
CA GLY A 474 21.31 -13.28 -18.94
C GLY A 474 21.80 -11.92 -19.45
N TRP A 475 22.65 -11.95 -20.45
CA TRP A 475 22.97 -10.81 -21.29
C TRP A 475 22.29 -11.02 -22.65
N GLY A 476 21.07 -10.65 -22.73
CA GLY A 476 20.29 -10.62 -23.98
C GLY A 476 19.85 -9.20 -24.22
N ASP A 477 20.56 -8.50 -25.06
CA ASP A 477 20.10 -7.27 -25.71
C ASP A 477 18.85 -7.61 -26.53
N ASN A 478 17.72 -7.06 -26.15
CA ASN A 478 16.54 -6.99 -27.01
C ASN A 478 16.32 -5.54 -27.44
N ASP A 479 17.10 -5.11 -28.38
CA ASP A 479 16.74 -4.05 -29.30
C ASP A 479 16.59 -4.67 -30.68
N GLU A 480 15.35 -4.94 -31.07
CA GLU A 480 14.98 -4.85 -32.50
C GLU A 480 13.49 -4.53 -32.64
N ALA A 481 13.29 -3.29 -33.01
CA ALA A 481 12.13 -2.84 -33.72
C ALA A 481 11.97 -3.67 -35.03
N ASN A 482 10.82 -4.20 -35.25
CA ASN A 482 10.40 -4.50 -36.63
C ASN A 482 8.97 -4.10 -36.90
N ASN A 483 8.91 -3.03 -37.63
CA ASN A 483 7.84 -2.49 -38.46
C ASN A 483 7.55 -3.41 -39.64
N LYS A 484 6.29 -3.83 -39.84
CA LYS A 484 5.69 -3.99 -41.20
C LYS A 484 4.18 -4.12 -41.08
N ASP A 485 3.56 -3.07 -41.57
CA ASP A 485 2.40 -3.00 -42.54
C ASP A 485 1.54 -4.22 -42.74
N ALA A 486 0.22 -4.04 -42.53
CA ALA A 486 -0.77 -4.00 -43.60
C ALA A 486 -2.22 -3.87 -43.08
N THR A 487 -2.80 -2.74 -43.37
CA THR A 487 -4.15 -2.49 -43.87
C THR A 487 -5.28 -3.46 -43.51
N ASP A 488 -6.33 -3.01 -42.75
CA ASP A 488 -7.56 -2.54 -43.39
C ASP A 488 -8.60 -2.06 -42.38
N LYS A 489 -9.30 -0.99 -42.75
CA LYS A 489 -10.39 -0.28 -42.07
C LYS A 489 -11.74 -0.96 -42.32
N PRO A 490 -12.86 -0.41 -41.89
CA PRO A 490 -13.33 0.11 -40.58
C PRO A 490 -14.73 -0.41 -40.20
N LYS A 491 -15.25 -0.12 -39.02
CA LYS A 491 -16.62 0.34 -38.76
C LYS A 491 -16.94 0.63 -37.29
N GLU A 492 -17.24 1.89 -37.10
CA GLU A 492 -18.40 2.49 -36.39
C GLU A 492 -18.69 2.17 -34.91
N THR A 493 -18.55 3.21 -34.16
CA THR A 493 -19.21 3.71 -32.94
C THR A 493 -20.69 3.26 -32.72
N PRO A 494 -21.31 3.35 -31.53
CA PRO A 494 -21.33 4.56 -30.70
C PRO A 494 -21.37 4.37 -29.16
N GLU A 495 -20.96 5.46 -28.48
CA GLU A 495 -21.54 6.14 -27.30
C GLU A 495 -22.13 5.31 -26.14
N GLN A 496 -21.66 5.53 -24.91
CA GLN A 496 -22.14 6.49 -23.93
C GLN A 496 -21.60 6.19 -22.51
N LYS A 497 -21.14 7.30 -21.93
CA LYS A 497 -21.42 7.86 -20.59
C LYS A 497 -20.77 7.25 -19.35
N GLU A 498 -19.92 8.12 -18.81
CA GLU A 498 -19.91 8.70 -17.44
C GLU A 498 -19.88 7.71 -16.28
N THR A 499 -18.94 7.83 -15.38
CA THR A 499 -18.87 8.89 -14.35
C THR A 499 -17.53 8.89 -13.66
N VAL A 500 -17.04 10.08 -13.47
CA VAL A 500 -15.90 10.48 -12.64
C VAL A 500 -16.32 10.45 -11.18
N GLN A 501 -15.48 9.96 -10.28
CA GLN A 501 -15.50 10.42 -8.89
C GLN A 501 -14.12 10.91 -8.50
N ALA A 502 -14.11 12.19 -8.24
CA ALA A 502 -13.01 12.96 -7.72
C ALA A 502 -12.88 12.78 -6.21
N VAL A 503 -11.64 12.79 -5.78
CA VAL A 503 -11.20 12.91 -4.39
C VAL A 503 -11.27 14.38 -4.00
N ASN A 504 -11.81 14.65 -2.81
CA ASN A 504 -11.76 15.94 -2.12
C ASN A 504 -10.56 15.97 -1.18
N GLU A 505 -9.80 17.03 -1.26
CA GLU A 505 -9.10 17.70 -0.14
C GLU A 505 -9.61 19.15 -0.10
N ASP A 506 -10.21 19.48 0.99
CA ASP A 506 -9.96 20.31 2.17
C ASP A 506 -9.74 21.81 1.94
N ASP A 507 -10.38 22.55 2.75
CA ASP A 507 -10.14 23.80 3.42
C ASP A 507 -11.21 24.88 3.29
N GLY A 508 -11.85 25.06 4.46
CA GLY A 508 -11.83 26.35 5.14
C GLY A 508 -12.99 27.32 4.91
N ALA A 509 -13.70 27.48 5.98
CA ALA A 509 -14.19 28.77 6.52
C ALA A 509 -15.55 29.33 6.04
N ASP A 510 -16.38 29.33 7.04
CA ASP A 510 -17.24 30.43 7.49
C ASP A 510 -18.55 30.83 6.79
N ALA A 511 -19.54 30.56 7.59
CA ALA A 511 -20.52 31.53 8.12
C ALA A 511 -21.72 31.93 7.27
N TRP A 512 -22.84 31.95 8.04
CA TRP A 512 -24.14 32.59 7.80
C TRP A 512 -25.14 31.66 7.09
N GLY A 513 -26.15 31.06 7.72
CA GLY A 513 -27.09 31.55 8.70
C GLY A 513 -28.42 31.85 8.01
N TRP A 514 -29.51 31.47 8.67
CA TRP A 514 -30.94 31.70 8.36
C TRP A 514 -31.53 30.58 7.50
N GLY A 515 -32.45 29.78 7.94
CA GLY A 515 -33.56 29.96 8.90
C GLY A 515 -34.85 29.85 8.17
N ASP A 516 -35.72 29.12 8.79
CA ASP A 516 -37.20 29.12 8.66
C ASP A 516 -37.81 28.39 7.46
N ASN A 517 -38.41 27.36 7.84
CA ASN A 517 -39.82 27.14 8.17
C ASN A 517 -40.77 26.83 7.02
N ASP A 518 -41.43 25.86 7.33
CA ASP A 518 -42.85 25.59 7.29
C ASP A 518 -43.40 24.76 6.14
N ASP A 519 -43.90 23.73 6.67
CA ASP A 519 -45.24 23.23 6.55
C ASP A 519 -45.67 22.40 5.36
N ALA A 520 -45.99 21.26 5.79
CA ALA A 520 -47.30 20.63 5.84
C ALA A 520 -47.81 19.91 4.60
N ASN A 521 -48.14 18.70 4.93
CA ASN A 521 -49.45 18.08 4.59
C ASN A 521 -49.65 17.68 3.11
N ASP A 522 -50.15 16.62 2.79
CA ASP A 522 -51.12 15.70 3.34
C ASP A 522 -51.37 14.53 2.41
N THR A 523 -51.71 13.46 3.02
CA THR A 523 -52.72 12.48 2.62
C THR A 523 -52.48 11.61 1.40
N ALA A 524 -52.34 10.43 1.70
CA ALA A 524 -53.37 9.39 1.93
C ALA A 524 -53.69 8.58 0.68
N ASN A 525 -53.63 7.39 0.88
CA ASN A 525 -54.69 6.37 0.81
C ASN A 525 -54.45 5.22 -0.17
N GLN A 526 -54.38 4.10 0.44
CA GLN A 526 -55.25 2.91 0.26
C GLN A 526 -55.11 2.21 -1.10
N THR A 527 -55.05 1.00 -1.21
CA THR A 527 -55.50 -0.20 -0.53
C THR A 527 -55.05 -1.40 -1.35
N ALA A 528 -54.62 -2.38 -0.65
CA ALA A 528 -55.19 -3.70 -0.54
C ALA A 528 -55.06 -4.72 -1.67
N GLU A 529 -54.72 -5.88 -1.16
CA GLU A 529 -55.06 -7.26 -1.52
C GLU A 529 -54.25 -7.95 -2.63
N ALA A 530 -53.47 -8.83 -2.20
CA ALA A 530 -53.64 -10.24 -1.88
C ALA A 530 -53.59 -11.18 -3.09
N LYS A 531 -52.79 -12.19 -2.84
CA LYS A 531 -52.84 -13.59 -3.38
C LYS A 531 -51.88 -13.89 -4.50
N ASP A 532 -51.02 -14.69 -4.14
CA ASP A 532 -50.92 -16.15 -4.14
C ASP A 532 -50.02 -16.69 -5.22
N ALA A 533 -49.11 -17.51 -4.75
CA ALA A 533 -48.61 -18.74 -5.29
C ALA A 533 -47.53 -18.70 -6.41
N THR A 534 -46.51 -19.38 -6.01
CA THR A 534 -45.77 -20.39 -6.72
C THR A 534 -44.58 -19.97 -7.54
N GLU A 535 -43.53 -20.66 -7.15
CA GLU A 535 -42.39 -21.17 -7.91
C GLU A 535 -41.26 -20.22 -8.21
N ALA A 536 -40.18 -20.60 -7.56
CA ALA A 536 -38.80 -20.44 -8.04
C ALA A 536 -38.68 -20.99 -9.49
N PRO A 537 -37.64 -20.76 -10.22
CA PRO A 537 -36.27 -20.63 -9.77
C PRO A 537 -35.43 -19.59 -10.50
N ASP A 538 -34.25 -19.42 -9.93
CA ASP A 538 -32.94 -19.35 -10.57
C ASP A 538 -32.46 -18.09 -11.25
N GLU A 539 -31.23 -17.99 -10.97
CA GLU A 539 -30.09 -17.44 -11.72
C GLU A 539 -29.68 -16.05 -11.22
N ASP A 540 -28.59 -16.03 -10.59
CA ASP A 540 -27.22 -16.32 -10.99
C ASP A 540 -26.55 -15.04 -11.48
N ASP A 541 -25.46 -14.73 -10.84
CA ASP A 541 -24.25 -14.18 -11.42
C ASP A 541 -23.23 -14.01 -10.29
N GLY A 542 -22.26 -14.77 -10.22
CA GLY A 542 -21.32 -15.22 -11.19
C GLY A 542 -20.10 -14.33 -11.20
N ALA A 543 -19.20 -14.55 -10.31
CA ALA A 543 -17.82 -14.16 -10.48
C ALA A 543 -16.96 -15.20 -9.79
N ASP A 544 -16.32 -16.02 -10.58
CA ASP A 544 -15.12 -16.72 -10.14
C ASP A 544 -14.37 -17.33 -11.29
N ALA A 545 -13.21 -16.85 -11.48
CA ALA A 545 -12.15 -17.44 -12.26
C ALA A 545 -11.01 -17.83 -11.33
N TRP A 546 -10.99 -19.06 -10.84
CA TRP A 546 -9.80 -19.84 -10.44
C TRP A 546 -10.21 -21.28 -10.23
N GLY A 547 -10.13 -22.06 -11.32
CA GLY A 547 -10.46 -23.49 -11.29
C GLY A 547 -9.21 -24.36 -11.15
N TRP A 548 -9.24 -25.22 -10.16
CA TRP A 548 -8.46 -26.45 -10.11
C TRP A 548 -9.44 -27.59 -10.18
N GLY A 549 -9.39 -28.34 -11.27
CA GLY A 549 -10.15 -29.55 -11.45
C GLY A 549 -9.29 -30.77 -11.23
N ASP A 550 -9.72 -31.58 -10.32
CA ASP A 550 -9.34 -32.96 -10.08
C ASP A 550 -10.26 -33.86 -10.91
N ASP A 551 -9.72 -34.90 -11.55
CA ASP A 551 -10.54 -35.93 -12.15
C ASP A 551 -9.97 -37.33 -12.02
N GLY A 552 -10.78 -38.13 -11.43
CA GLY A 552 -10.65 -39.57 -11.33
C GLY A 552 -11.41 -40.31 -12.42
N ASP A 553 -10.75 -41.31 -12.86
CA ASP A 553 -11.13 -42.74 -12.99
C ASP A 553 -12.13 -43.29 -14.05
N ALA A 554 -11.53 -44.22 -14.83
CA ALA A 554 -11.92 -45.56 -15.26
C ALA A 554 -12.93 -45.78 -16.38
N PRO A 555 -13.02 -47.04 -16.97
CA PRO A 555 -12.01 -47.95 -17.55
C PRO A 555 -12.31 -48.49 -18.96
N GLY A 556 -11.28 -49.09 -19.60
CA GLY A 556 -11.10 -50.03 -20.71
C GLY A 556 -12.21 -50.42 -21.72
N PRO A 557 -12.01 -51.31 -22.69
CA PRO A 557 -11.03 -52.37 -22.83
C PRO A 557 -10.41 -52.64 -24.24
N GLU A 558 -9.35 -53.46 -24.22
CA GLU A 558 -8.91 -54.54 -25.14
C GLU A 558 -8.51 -54.35 -26.62
N ALA A 559 -7.30 -54.65 -26.86
CA ALA A 559 -6.63 -55.70 -27.63
C ALA A 559 -6.46 -55.52 -29.16
N HIS A 560 -5.23 -55.61 -29.59
CA HIS A 560 -4.69 -56.61 -30.50
C HIS A 560 -3.21 -56.47 -30.82
N ALA A 561 -2.56 -57.58 -30.96
CA ALA A 561 -1.12 -57.82 -30.94
C ALA A 561 -0.45 -57.74 -32.34
N VAL A 562 0.93 -57.52 -32.26
CA VAL A 562 2.04 -58.13 -33.02
C VAL A 562 2.34 -57.58 -34.44
N PRO A 563 3.59 -57.57 -34.93
CA PRO A 563 4.87 -58.12 -34.45
C PRO A 563 6.09 -57.15 -34.56
N ALA A 564 7.19 -57.57 -33.94
CA ALA A 564 8.51 -56.95 -33.94
C ALA A 564 9.28 -57.08 -35.29
N PRO A 565 10.27 -56.23 -35.49
CA PRO A 565 11.51 -56.61 -36.18
C PRO A 565 12.79 -56.34 -35.39
N ALA A 566 13.75 -57.11 -35.71
CA ALA A 566 15.03 -57.46 -35.13
C ALA A 566 16.08 -56.33 -34.83
N PRO A 567 17.16 -56.66 -34.13
CA PRO A 567 17.96 -55.71 -33.36
C PRO A 567 18.99 -54.94 -34.16
N LYS A 568 19.11 -53.62 -33.92
CA LYS A 568 20.25 -52.82 -34.33
C LYS A 568 21.19 -52.68 -33.16
N THR A 569 22.43 -53.03 -33.45
CA THR A 569 23.65 -52.88 -32.67
C THR A 569 23.70 -51.64 -31.81
N LYS A 570 23.85 -51.87 -30.48
CA LYS A 570 24.19 -50.85 -29.51
C LYS A 570 25.65 -50.46 -29.71
N SER A 571 25.91 -49.21 -30.14
CA SER A 571 27.19 -48.57 -29.92
C SER A 571 27.25 -48.28 -28.40
N SER A 572 28.18 -48.85 -27.74
CA SER A 572 28.56 -48.53 -26.34
C SER A 572 29.00 -47.06 -26.31
N LYS A 573 28.12 -46.18 -25.78
CA LYS A 573 28.55 -44.89 -25.24
C LYS A 573 29.41 -45.24 -24.02
N ALA A 574 30.68 -44.93 -24.11
CA ALA A 574 31.55 -44.88 -22.96
C ALA A 574 30.87 -44.01 -21.89
N LYS A 575 30.69 -44.54 -20.65
CA LYS A 575 30.35 -43.71 -19.49
C LYS A 575 31.47 -42.70 -19.36
N GLU A 576 31.23 -41.46 -19.67
CA GLU A 576 32.09 -40.36 -19.28
C GLU A 576 32.11 -40.36 -17.74
N GLU A 577 33.25 -40.66 -17.18
CA GLU A 577 33.50 -40.54 -15.75
C GLU A 577 33.44 -39.03 -15.44
N THR A 578 32.44 -38.63 -14.65
CA THR A 578 32.27 -37.25 -14.19
C THR A 578 32.85 -37.11 -12.78
N ARG A 579 33.58 -36.04 -12.55
CA ARG A 579 34.12 -35.69 -11.23
C ARG A 579 33.44 -34.44 -10.68
N GLU A 580 33.18 -34.43 -9.38
CA GLU A 580 32.67 -33.26 -8.69
C GLU A 580 33.82 -32.27 -8.42
N LEU A 581 33.75 -31.08 -9.02
CA LEU A 581 34.62 -29.95 -8.72
C LEU A 581 33.93 -29.02 -7.73
N VAL A 582 34.63 -28.66 -6.66
CA VAL A 582 34.16 -27.72 -5.65
C VAL A 582 34.86 -26.39 -5.87
N PHE A 583 34.08 -25.41 -6.33
CA PHE A 583 34.55 -24.02 -6.46
C PHE A 583 34.19 -23.25 -5.19
N LYS A 584 35.21 -22.62 -4.57
CA LYS A 584 35.02 -21.77 -3.41
C LYS A 584 35.37 -20.33 -3.77
N GLU A 585 34.39 -19.45 -3.74
CA GLU A 585 34.58 -18.01 -3.94
C GLU A 585 34.10 -17.24 -2.71
N THR A 586 34.75 -16.12 -2.40
CA THR A 586 34.34 -15.21 -1.33
C THR A 586 33.76 -13.94 -1.89
N TYR A 587 32.75 -13.40 -1.25
CA TYR A 587 32.12 -12.12 -1.57
C TYR A 587 31.65 -11.42 -0.29
N SER A 588 31.36 -10.13 -0.40
CA SER A 588 30.89 -9.36 0.76
C SER A 588 29.39 -9.14 0.69
N ILE A 589 28.74 -9.30 1.83
CA ILE A 589 27.35 -8.92 2.07
C ILE A 589 27.30 -7.75 3.04
N SER A 590 26.21 -6.98 3.01
CA SER A 590 25.94 -5.96 4.01
C SER A 590 25.45 -6.56 5.34
N SER A 591 25.19 -5.71 6.32
CA SER A 591 24.60 -6.13 7.60
C SER A 591 23.09 -6.38 7.52
N MET A 592 22.43 -6.10 6.38
CA MET A 592 20.97 -6.12 6.25
C MET A 592 20.35 -7.51 6.05
N PRO A 593 20.94 -8.46 5.28
CA PRO A 593 20.27 -9.73 4.98
C PRO A 593 20.13 -10.66 6.18
N GLU A 594 21.07 -10.68 7.11
CA GLU A 594 21.05 -11.60 8.25
C GLU A 594 19.85 -11.34 9.18
N PRO A 595 19.57 -10.11 9.63
CA PRO A 595 18.39 -9.84 10.45
C PRO A 595 17.07 -10.17 9.75
N VAL A 596 17.01 -9.99 8.42
CA VAL A 596 15.82 -10.37 7.63
C VAL A 596 15.64 -11.88 7.61
N LEU A 597 16.70 -12.66 7.49
CA LEU A 597 16.65 -14.11 7.55
C LEU A 597 16.23 -14.61 8.94
N GLU A 598 16.83 -14.06 10.01
CA GLU A 598 16.48 -14.39 11.39
C GLU A 598 15.00 -14.13 11.66
N LEU A 599 14.50 -12.99 11.20
CA LEU A 599 13.08 -12.65 11.30
C LEU A 599 12.19 -13.66 10.57
N ILE A 600 12.53 -14.01 9.33
CA ILE A 600 11.78 -14.98 8.54
C ILE A 600 11.80 -16.35 9.20
N PHE A 601 12.95 -16.80 9.66
CA PHE A 601 13.08 -18.10 10.33
C PHE A 601 12.29 -18.14 11.65
N SER A 602 12.33 -17.07 12.44
CA SER A 602 11.51 -16.95 13.66
C SER A 602 10.02 -17.05 13.35
N ILE A 603 9.54 -16.31 12.34
CA ILE A 603 8.13 -16.35 11.94
C ILE A 603 7.70 -17.75 11.49
N LEU A 604 8.55 -18.45 10.74
CA LEU A 604 8.25 -19.81 10.27
C LEU A 604 8.27 -20.84 11.40
N GLU A 605 9.18 -20.72 12.36
CA GLU A 605 9.20 -21.56 13.56
C GLU A 605 7.96 -21.32 14.43
N ASP A 606 7.54 -20.09 14.61
CA ASP A 606 6.29 -19.73 15.29
C ASP A 606 5.09 -20.33 14.53
N GLY A 607 5.07 -20.21 13.19
CA GLY A 607 4.07 -20.87 12.36
C GLY A 607 4.03 -22.39 12.54
N ALA A 608 5.19 -23.02 12.63
CA ALA A 608 5.29 -24.46 12.87
C ALA A 608 4.76 -24.84 14.27
N ALA A 609 5.08 -24.03 15.30
CA ALA A 609 4.58 -24.24 16.65
C ALA A 609 3.04 -24.22 16.70
N LEU A 610 2.39 -23.31 15.97
CA LEU A 610 0.93 -23.24 15.90
C LEU A 610 0.27 -24.43 15.17
N THR A 611 1.02 -25.22 14.41
CA THR A 611 0.47 -26.42 13.74
C THR A 611 0.55 -27.67 14.59
N LYS A 612 1.20 -27.64 15.76
CA LYS A 612 1.28 -28.79 16.69
C LYS A 612 -0.07 -29.01 17.35
N ASP A 613 -0.47 -30.25 17.44
CA ASP A 613 -1.71 -30.64 18.14
C ASP A 613 -1.51 -30.45 19.65
N GLY A 614 -2.14 -29.42 20.20
CA GLY A 614 -2.11 -29.12 21.64
C GLY A 614 -3.07 -27.95 21.94
N ASP A 615 -3.56 -27.92 23.20
CA ASP A 615 -4.47 -26.84 23.63
C ASP A 615 -3.76 -25.51 23.84
N GLU A 616 -2.43 -25.53 23.90
CA GLU A 616 -1.59 -24.34 24.19
C GLU A 616 -1.77 -23.20 23.18
N TYR A 617 -2.04 -23.54 21.91
CA TYR A 617 -2.18 -22.55 20.82
C TYR A 617 -3.55 -22.59 20.13
N SER A 618 -4.56 -23.18 20.77
CA SER A 618 -5.88 -23.43 20.16
C SER A 618 -6.53 -22.17 19.57
N LEU A 619 -6.35 -21.02 20.24
CA LEU A 619 -6.87 -19.73 19.79
C LEU A 619 -6.29 -19.31 18.42
N LEU A 620 -4.98 -19.54 18.19
CA LEU A 620 -4.26 -19.04 17.02
C LEU A 620 -4.02 -20.10 15.93
N THR A 621 -4.41 -21.34 16.12
CA THR A 621 -4.17 -22.42 15.14
C THR A 621 -4.72 -22.11 13.75
N ALA A 622 -5.82 -21.36 13.68
CA ALA A 622 -6.42 -20.93 12.43
C ALA A 622 -5.55 -19.89 11.68
N THR A 623 -4.64 -19.16 12.36
CA THR A 623 -3.79 -18.12 11.76
C THR A 623 -2.48 -18.65 11.20
N ALA A 624 -2.14 -19.93 11.45
CA ALA A 624 -0.90 -20.52 10.95
C ALA A 624 -0.65 -20.29 9.44
N PRO A 625 -1.64 -20.43 8.51
CA PRO A 625 -1.42 -20.12 7.10
C PRO A 625 -1.01 -18.67 6.86
N GLY A 626 -1.53 -17.75 7.68
CA GLY A 626 -1.18 -16.34 7.64
C GLY A 626 0.30 -16.11 7.95
N LEU A 627 0.83 -16.75 9.00
CA LEU A 627 2.24 -16.67 9.35
C LEU A 627 3.15 -17.23 8.25
N PHE A 628 2.79 -18.38 7.65
CA PHE A 628 3.55 -18.93 6.53
C PHE A 628 3.54 -18.05 5.28
N SER A 629 2.63 -17.10 5.17
CA SER A 629 2.60 -16.10 4.08
C SER A 629 3.38 -14.83 4.40
N LEU A 630 3.70 -14.55 5.68
CA LEU A 630 4.42 -13.33 6.07
C LEU A 630 5.80 -13.19 5.43
N PRO A 631 6.62 -14.24 5.26
CA PRO A 631 7.90 -14.14 4.57
C PRO A 631 7.78 -13.50 3.18
N THR A 632 6.74 -13.83 2.43
CA THR A 632 6.47 -13.22 1.11
C THR A 632 6.30 -11.71 1.21
N PHE A 633 5.56 -11.20 2.21
CA PHE A 633 5.40 -9.75 2.43
C PHE A 633 6.70 -9.09 2.89
N VAL A 634 7.44 -9.73 3.80
CA VAL A 634 8.75 -9.26 4.26
C VAL A 634 9.71 -9.11 3.07
N LEU A 635 9.81 -10.14 2.22
CA LEU A 635 10.66 -10.13 1.04
C LEU A 635 10.17 -9.17 -0.05
N ALA A 636 8.86 -9.01 -0.20
CA ALA A 636 8.29 -8.01 -1.10
C ALA A 636 8.63 -6.59 -0.65
N LEU A 637 8.51 -6.30 0.65
CA LEU A 637 8.91 -5.01 1.21
C LEU A 637 10.41 -4.76 1.04
N PHE A 638 11.25 -5.76 1.36
CA PHE A 638 12.69 -5.67 1.14
C PHE A 638 13.00 -5.27 -0.31
N ARG A 639 12.43 -5.97 -1.30
CA ARG A 639 12.64 -5.65 -2.72
C ARG A 639 12.12 -4.27 -3.12
N ALA A 640 11.03 -3.81 -2.49
CA ALA A 640 10.43 -2.53 -2.83
C ALA A 640 11.27 -1.32 -2.36
N ILE A 641 11.82 -1.39 -1.16
CA ILE A 641 12.46 -0.22 -0.54
C ILE A 641 14.00 -0.31 -0.48
N SER A 642 14.60 -1.50 -0.53
CA SER A 642 16.06 -1.65 -0.47
C SER A 642 16.82 -0.84 -1.53
N PRO A 643 16.38 -0.73 -2.81
CA PRO A 643 17.14 0.03 -3.81
C PRO A 643 17.41 1.47 -3.38
N GLN A 644 16.47 2.11 -2.69
CA GLN A 644 16.62 3.48 -2.20
C GLN A 644 17.73 3.60 -1.15
N TYR A 645 17.80 2.65 -0.23
CA TYR A 645 18.80 2.69 0.84
C TYR A 645 20.20 2.31 0.35
N TYR A 646 20.29 1.39 -0.61
CA TYR A 646 21.57 0.99 -1.19
C TYR A 646 22.13 2.01 -2.17
N SER A 647 21.29 2.78 -2.86
CA SER A 647 21.72 3.78 -3.86
C SER A 647 22.60 4.90 -3.29
N SER A 648 22.62 5.07 -1.96
CA SER A 648 23.42 6.11 -1.29
C SER A 648 24.91 5.80 -1.27
N ASP A 649 25.30 4.53 -1.40
CA ASP A 649 26.66 4.06 -1.24
C ASP A 649 27.32 3.71 -2.58
N ALA A 650 28.62 3.96 -2.67
CA ALA A 650 29.42 3.55 -3.82
C ALA A 650 29.39 2.01 -3.95
N GLY A 651 28.94 1.50 -5.08
CA GLY A 651 28.77 0.06 -5.28
C GLY A 651 27.54 -0.54 -4.60
N GLY A 652 26.61 0.30 -4.10
CA GLY A 652 25.42 -0.13 -3.39
C GLY A 652 24.57 -1.15 -4.16
N ASN A 653 24.38 -0.95 -5.46
CA ASN A 653 23.65 -1.93 -6.30
C ASN A 653 24.33 -3.30 -6.35
N MET A 654 25.66 -3.35 -6.27
CA MET A 654 26.41 -4.61 -6.21
C MET A 654 26.30 -5.29 -4.84
N PHE A 655 26.23 -4.51 -3.75
CA PHE A 655 25.86 -5.07 -2.45
C PHE A 655 24.45 -5.59 -2.48
N LEU A 656 23.50 -4.86 -3.06
CA LEU A 656 22.11 -5.29 -3.19
C LEU A 656 21.97 -6.59 -3.99
N TYR A 657 22.77 -6.72 -5.08
CA TYR A 657 22.86 -7.96 -5.82
C TYR A 657 23.33 -9.12 -4.92
N ASN A 658 24.44 -8.94 -4.21
CA ASN A 658 24.99 -9.96 -3.33
C ASN A 658 24.04 -10.34 -2.20
N ASP A 659 23.42 -9.35 -1.55
CA ASP A 659 22.49 -9.55 -0.43
C ASP A 659 21.23 -10.28 -0.86
N ALA A 660 20.66 -9.92 -2.01
CA ALA A 660 19.50 -10.61 -2.56
C ALA A 660 19.84 -12.04 -3.00
N MET A 661 21.01 -12.26 -3.57
CA MET A 661 21.51 -13.61 -3.90
C MET A 661 21.73 -14.44 -2.63
N TYR A 662 22.34 -13.87 -1.59
CA TYR A 662 22.54 -14.51 -0.31
C TYR A 662 21.22 -14.90 0.36
N LEU A 663 20.25 -13.96 0.40
CA LEU A 663 18.90 -14.24 0.88
C LEU A 663 18.26 -15.41 0.12
N SER A 664 18.36 -15.40 -1.20
CA SER A 664 17.78 -16.44 -2.05
C SER A 664 18.41 -17.82 -1.81
N GLU A 665 19.73 -17.87 -1.63
CA GLU A 665 20.47 -19.10 -1.35
C GLU A 665 20.11 -19.65 0.03
N LYS A 666 20.18 -18.82 1.07
CA LYS A 666 19.84 -19.24 2.45
C LYS A 666 18.38 -19.67 2.60
N LEU A 667 17.46 -18.98 1.93
CA LEU A 667 16.05 -19.39 1.91
C LEU A 667 15.85 -20.70 1.16
N SER A 668 16.58 -20.94 0.08
CA SER A 668 16.55 -22.21 -0.65
C SER A 668 17.06 -23.35 0.22
N ASP A 669 18.22 -23.17 0.88
CA ASP A 669 18.80 -24.15 1.81
C ASP A 669 17.84 -24.44 2.95
N PHE A 670 17.24 -23.40 3.52
CA PHE A 670 16.23 -23.52 4.57
C PHE A 670 15.00 -24.30 4.09
N SER A 671 14.49 -24.02 2.89
CA SER A 671 13.34 -24.74 2.32
C SER A 671 13.63 -26.24 2.16
N LEU A 672 14.83 -26.58 1.71
CA LEU A 672 15.27 -27.98 1.58
C LEU A 672 15.38 -28.65 2.96
N ALA A 673 16.02 -27.97 3.91
CA ALA A 673 16.16 -28.48 5.28
C ALA A 673 14.80 -28.64 5.96
N TRP A 674 13.88 -27.67 5.73
CA TRP A 674 12.52 -27.70 6.27
C TRP A 674 11.73 -28.94 5.84
N LYS A 675 11.82 -29.29 4.55
CA LYS A 675 11.14 -30.48 4.00
C LYS A 675 11.67 -31.81 4.61
N GLN A 676 12.91 -31.80 5.09
CA GLN A 676 13.59 -32.97 5.67
C GLN A 676 13.43 -33.07 7.20
N ARG A 677 12.96 -32.04 7.88
CA ARG A 677 12.78 -32.03 9.35
C ARG A 677 11.69 -33.00 9.79
N GLU A 678 12.01 -33.90 10.70
CA GLU A 678 11.08 -34.89 11.27
C GLU A 678 10.25 -34.33 12.43
N ASP A 679 10.74 -33.30 13.10
CA ASP A 679 10.08 -32.64 14.24
C ASP A 679 8.85 -31.78 13.86
N LEU A 680 8.64 -31.57 12.56
CA LEU A 680 7.55 -30.78 12.02
C LEU A 680 6.32 -31.64 11.68
N THR A 681 5.14 -31.07 11.93
CA THR A 681 3.89 -31.68 11.47
C THR A 681 3.84 -31.78 9.93
N PRO A 682 3.17 -32.77 9.35
CA PRO A 682 2.99 -32.85 7.89
C PRO A 682 2.34 -31.58 7.34
N ARG A 683 1.46 -30.94 8.12
CA ARG A 683 0.80 -29.69 7.77
C ARG A 683 1.82 -28.54 7.68
N ALA A 684 2.69 -28.34 8.67
CA ALA A 684 3.74 -27.32 8.65
C ALA A 684 4.69 -27.49 7.45
N ARG A 685 5.08 -28.74 7.14
CA ARG A 685 5.95 -29.02 5.99
C ARG A 685 5.33 -28.63 4.66
N SER A 686 4.02 -28.84 4.48
CA SER A 686 3.30 -28.54 3.25
C SER A 686 2.93 -27.06 3.09
N MET A 687 2.87 -26.30 4.20
CA MET A 687 2.49 -24.88 4.20
C MET A 687 3.61 -23.95 3.71
N LEU A 688 4.87 -24.34 3.85
CA LEU A 688 5.99 -23.52 3.41
C LEU A 688 6.04 -23.43 1.88
N ARG A 689 5.87 -22.24 1.30
CA ARG A 689 5.84 -21.96 -0.14
C ARG A 689 6.69 -20.76 -0.48
N ILE A 690 8.00 -20.84 -0.24
CA ILE A 690 8.95 -19.77 -0.53
C ILE A 690 9.73 -19.96 -1.84
N ASP A 691 9.50 -21.04 -2.58
CA ASP A 691 10.24 -21.33 -3.81
C ASP A 691 10.04 -20.26 -4.88
N ASN A 692 8.83 -19.65 -4.94
CA ASN A 692 8.57 -18.51 -5.83
C ASN A 692 9.28 -17.23 -5.35
N ASP A 693 9.34 -16.99 -4.05
CA ASP A 693 10.03 -15.83 -3.48
C ASP A 693 11.53 -15.92 -3.71
N VAL A 694 12.11 -17.12 -3.65
CA VAL A 694 13.51 -17.38 -4.01
C VAL A 694 13.78 -17.02 -5.47
N ARG A 695 12.91 -17.44 -6.41
CA ARG A 695 13.05 -17.07 -7.82
C ARG A 695 12.94 -15.56 -8.05
N THR A 696 11.95 -14.94 -7.41
CA THR A 696 11.78 -13.49 -7.53
C THR A 696 12.92 -12.70 -6.90
N LEU A 697 13.56 -13.20 -5.84
CA LEU A 697 14.77 -12.60 -5.28
C LEU A 697 15.96 -12.73 -6.23
N LYS A 698 16.14 -13.89 -6.88
CA LYS A 698 17.18 -14.08 -7.89
C LYS A 698 16.99 -13.12 -9.07
N SER A 699 15.74 -13.02 -9.57
CA SER A 699 15.42 -12.07 -10.65
C SER A 699 15.64 -10.62 -10.21
N PHE A 700 15.31 -10.28 -8.97
CA PHE A 700 15.57 -8.94 -8.42
C PHE A 700 17.06 -8.66 -8.30
N ALA A 701 17.86 -9.62 -7.82
CA ALA A 701 19.31 -9.50 -7.75
C ALA A 701 19.92 -9.24 -9.15
N ASN A 702 19.55 -10.05 -10.13
CA ASN A 702 20.01 -9.90 -11.50
C ASN A 702 19.61 -8.54 -12.08
N ARG A 703 18.41 -8.04 -11.79
CA ARG A 703 17.99 -6.71 -12.20
C ARG A 703 18.87 -5.62 -11.58
N SER A 704 19.18 -5.71 -10.28
CA SER A 704 20.06 -4.75 -9.60
C SER A 704 21.45 -4.72 -10.23
N TYR A 705 21.99 -5.90 -10.55
CA TYR A 705 23.25 -6.04 -11.28
C TYR A 705 23.16 -5.41 -12.69
N SER A 706 22.11 -5.76 -13.46
CA SER A 706 21.92 -5.22 -14.81
C SER A 706 21.72 -3.70 -14.81
N ASN A 707 20.98 -3.16 -13.84
CA ASN A 707 20.80 -1.72 -13.69
C ASN A 707 22.14 -1.01 -13.45
N GLU A 708 22.98 -1.58 -12.58
CA GLU A 708 24.31 -1.02 -12.32
C GLU A 708 25.20 -1.10 -13.56
N MET A 709 25.19 -2.24 -14.26
CA MET A 709 25.94 -2.40 -15.49
C MET A 709 25.49 -1.43 -16.59
N SER A 710 24.18 -1.27 -16.75
CA SER A 710 23.62 -0.30 -17.71
C SER A 710 24.01 1.14 -17.34
N LEU A 711 23.94 1.48 -16.05
CA LEU A 711 24.38 2.80 -15.56
C LEU A 711 25.86 3.05 -15.88
N GLN A 712 26.74 2.08 -15.56
CA GLN A 712 28.16 2.24 -15.81
C GLN A 712 28.49 2.29 -17.31
N LYS A 713 27.79 1.48 -18.13
CA LYS A 713 27.91 1.55 -19.59
C LYS A 713 27.46 2.90 -20.14
N THR A 714 26.36 3.45 -19.64
CA THR A 714 25.91 4.80 -20.04
C THR A 714 26.92 5.88 -19.65
N ILE A 715 27.42 5.84 -18.41
CA ILE A 715 28.47 6.78 -17.96
C ILE A 715 29.72 6.67 -18.83
N LEU A 716 30.13 5.43 -19.14
CA LEU A 716 31.27 5.17 -20.02
C LEU A 716 31.02 5.75 -21.42
N GLN A 717 29.87 5.51 -21.98
CA GLN A 717 29.48 6.04 -23.30
C GLN A 717 29.48 7.58 -23.32
N ASP A 718 28.97 8.21 -22.25
CA ASP A 718 28.99 9.66 -22.12
C ASP A 718 30.43 10.22 -22.02
N LEU A 719 31.31 9.55 -21.25
CA LEU A 719 32.71 9.93 -21.15
C LEU A 719 33.47 9.78 -22.49
N LEU A 720 33.03 8.81 -23.31
CA LEU A 720 33.58 8.57 -24.65
C LEU A 720 32.94 9.48 -25.74
N GLY A 721 32.20 10.53 -25.32
CA GLY A 721 31.65 11.53 -26.23
C GLY A 721 30.21 11.26 -26.71
N GLY A 722 29.52 10.34 -26.07
CA GLY A 722 28.12 10.05 -26.33
C GLY A 722 27.87 9.48 -27.74
N SER A 723 27.07 10.20 -28.55
CA SER A 723 26.75 9.77 -29.92
C SER A 723 27.75 10.21 -30.98
N GLN A 724 28.77 11.01 -30.63
CA GLN A 724 29.79 11.44 -31.56
C GLN A 724 30.91 10.38 -31.68
N SER A 725 31.46 10.22 -32.87
CA SER A 725 32.59 9.32 -33.06
C SER A 725 33.77 9.77 -32.21
N LEU A 726 34.27 8.89 -31.37
CA LEU A 726 35.41 9.15 -30.48
C LEU A 726 36.68 9.52 -31.25
N VAL A 727 36.90 8.87 -32.38
CA VAL A 727 38.11 9.06 -33.20
C VAL A 727 38.17 10.46 -33.83
N GLN A 728 37.03 11.08 -34.05
CA GLN A 728 36.89 12.42 -34.67
C GLN A 728 36.90 13.58 -33.68
N GLN A 729 36.97 13.31 -32.37
CA GLN A 729 36.99 14.35 -31.34
C GLN A 729 38.39 14.94 -31.18
N ASP A 730 38.44 16.22 -30.83
CA ASP A 730 39.69 16.92 -30.56
C ASP A 730 40.39 16.39 -29.30
N ASP A 731 39.61 15.99 -28.27
CA ASP A 731 40.06 15.54 -26.95
C ASP A 731 40.03 14.01 -26.77
N LYS A 732 40.17 13.25 -27.85
CA LYS A 732 39.99 11.78 -27.85
C LYS A 732 40.86 11.02 -26.85
N GLU A 733 42.14 11.46 -26.66
CA GLU A 733 43.04 10.84 -25.69
C GLU A 733 42.50 11.00 -24.24
N SER A 734 42.08 12.22 -23.89
CA SER A 734 41.48 12.52 -22.58
C SER A 734 40.19 11.76 -22.34
N SER A 735 39.37 11.55 -23.38
CA SER A 735 38.15 10.75 -23.30
C SER A 735 38.44 9.28 -23.01
N ILE A 736 39.44 8.69 -23.64
CA ILE A 736 39.87 7.31 -23.36
C ILE A 736 40.53 7.18 -21.99
N GLU A 737 41.39 8.14 -21.60
CA GLU A 737 41.93 8.17 -20.25
C GLU A 737 40.81 8.26 -19.18
N ALA A 738 39.80 9.11 -19.40
CA ALA A 738 38.64 9.22 -18.51
C ALA A 738 37.83 7.91 -18.46
N GLY A 739 37.62 7.27 -19.63
CA GLY A 739 36.96 5.98 -19.73
C GLY A 739 37.69 4.87 -19.01
N THR A 740 39.01 4.71 -19.28
CA THR A 740 39.87 3.71 -18.61
C THR A 740 39.98 3.97 -17.11
N ALA A 741 40.14 5.23 -16.68
CA ALA A 741 40.14 5.63 -15.28
C ALA A 741 38.80 5.29 -14.59
N ARG A 742 37.69 5.49 -15.29
CA ARG A 742 36.38 5.09 -14.77
C ARG A 742 36.28 3.59 -14.57
N ILE A 743 36.66 2.79 -15.56
CA ILE A 743 36.67 1.33 -15.44
C ILE A 743 37.58 0.89 -14.28
N ARG A 744 38.77 1.45 -14.11
CA ARG A 744 39.68 1.16 -13.00
C ARG A 744 39.03 1.54 -11.64
N SER A 745 38.39 2.70 -11.55
CA SER A 745 37.71 3.16 -10.35
C SER A 745 36.56 2.23 -9.95
N VAL A 746 35.76 1.82 -10.92
CA VAL A 746 34.66 0.87 -10.72
C VAL A 746 35.17 -0.49 -10.33
N ALA A 747 36.22 -0.99 -11.01
CA ALA A 747 36.87 -2.25 -10.70
C ALA A 747 37.40 -2.29 -9.26
N ALA A 748 38.05 -1.22 -8.80
CA ALA A 748 38.51 -1.08 -7.43
C ALA A 748 37.37 -1.02 -6.40
N THR A 749 36.25 -0.39 -6.75
CA THR A 749 35.04 -0.32 -5.88
C THR A 749 34.38 -1.68 -5.74
N TRP A 750 34.31 -2.45 -6.82
CA TRP A 750 33.61 -3.75 -6.83
C TRP A 750 34.48 -4.92 -6.37
N ASP A 751 35.81 -4.80 -6.39
CA ASP A 751 36.76 -5.87 -5.98
C ASP A 751 36.47 -6.39 -4.54
N PRO A 752 36.29 -5.57 -3.50
CA PRO A 752 35.97 -6.05 -2.18
C PRO A 752 34.52 -6.56 -2.03
N ILE A 753 33.63 -6.28 -2.99
CA ILE A 753 32.20 -6.57 -2.90
C ILE A 753 31.87 -7.88 -3.60
N LEU A 754 32.24 -7.99 -4.90
CA LEU A 754 31.82 -9.07 -5.77
C LEU A 754 32.66 -10.33 -5.62
N ARG A 755 32.08 -11.47 -5.97
CA ARG A 755 32.82 -12.70 -6.24
C ARG A 755 33.77 -12.46 -7.43
N ARG A 756 34.89 -13.16 -7.41
CA ARG A 756 35.90 -12.97 -8.44
C ARG A 756 35.39 -13.23 -9.86
N SER A 757 34.62 -14.31 -10.03
CA SER A 757 33.99 -14.65 -11.30
C SER A 757 33.08 -13.55 -11.82
N VAL A 758 32.21 -13.03 -10.96
CA VAL A 758 31.23 -11.95 -11.29
C VAL A 758 31.98 -10.63 -11.55
N TRP A 759 33.01 -10.32 -10.74
CA TRP A 759 33.82 -9.13 -10.92
C TRP A 759 34.51 -9.13 -12.28
N SER A 760 35.16 -10.26 -12.65
CA SER A 760 35.84 -10.39 -13.93
C SER A 760 34.86 -10.22 -15.11
N GLN A 761 33.72 -10.81 -15.03
CA GLN A 761 32.68 -10.67 -16.03
C GLN A 761 32.13 -9.22 -16.12
N ALA A 762 31.87 -8.58 -15.00
CA ALA A 762 31.35 -7.21 -14.95
C ALA A 762 32.36 -6.21 -15.52
N VAL A 763 33.61 -6.26 -15.03
CA VAL A 763 34.69 -5.37 -15.51
C VAL A 763 35.06 -5.69 -16.96
N GLY A 764 35.08 -6.98 -17.33
CA GLY A 764 35.26 -7.43 -18.71
C GLY A 764 34.22 -6.88 -19.67
N SER A 765 32.97 -6.88 -19.26
CA SER A 765 31.86 -6.30 -20.06
C SER A 765 31.97 -4.78 -20.24
N LEU A 766 32.53 -4.04 -19.27
CA LEU A 766 32.84 -2.62 -19.44
C LEU A 766 34.02 -2.41 -20.40
N ALA A 767 35.06 -3.24 -20.28
CA ALA A 767 36.21 -3.22 -21.20
C ALA A 767 35.75 -3.57 -22.64
N ASP A 768 34.87 -4.54 -22.77
CA ASP A 768 34.26 -4.92 -24.07
C ASP A 768 33.44 -3.77 -24.68
N SER A 769 32.67 -3.03 -23.86
CA SER A 769 31.94 -1.86 -24.34
C SER A 769 32.86 -0.77 -24.86
N LEU A 770 34.02 -0.53 -24.21
CA LEU A 770 35.07 0.38 -24.70
C LEU A 770 35.65 -0.12 -26.01
N ALA A 771 36.01 -1.41 -26.06
CA ALA A 771 36.59 -2.04 -27.23
C ALA A 771 35.63 -1.99 -28.42
N SER A 772 34.37 -2.37 -28.22
CA SER A 772 33.35 -2.37 -29.26
C SER A 772 33.11 -0.96 -29.80
N ARG A 773 33.12 0.06 -28.94
CA ARG A 773 32.98 1.44 -29.35
C ARG A 773 34.12 1.89 -30.25
N LEU A 774 35.37 1.66 -29.84
CA LEU A 774 36.53 1.98 -30.64
C LEU A 774 36.51 1.26 -31.99
N ILE A 775 36.18 -0.02 -32.03
CA ILE A 775 36.10 -0.81 -33.27
C ILE A 775 35.05 -0.21 -34.20
N SER A 776 33.81 0.04 -33.68
CA SER A 776 32.75 0.62 -34.48
C SER A 776 33.13 1.96 -35.08
N ASP A 777 33.67 2.86 -34.25
CA ASP A 777 34.04 4.21 -34.71
C ASP A 777 35.14 4.20 -35.78
N VAL A 778 36.07 3.24 -35.69
CA VAL A 778 37.12 3.07 -36.71
C VAL A 778 36.55 2.46 -38.00
N LEU A 779 35.70 1.44 -37.91
CA LEU A 779 35.11 0.80 -39.10
C LEU A 779 34.13 1.72 -39.85
N GLU A 780 33.54 2.71 -39.18
CA GLU A 780 32.68 3.72 -39.80
C GLU A 780 33.46 4.81 -40.55
N MET A 781 34.79 4.86 -40.42
CA MET A 781 35.61 5.85 -41.10
C MET A 781 35.74 5.56 -42.60
N SER A 782 35.39 6.54 -43.43
CA SER A 782 35.48 6.41 -44.90
C SER A 782 36.91 6.53 -45.45
N SER A 783 37.81 7.17 -44.73
CA SER A 783 39.24 7.29 -45.06
C SER A 783 40.05 7.45 -43.76
N ILE A 784 41.19 6.81 -43.70
CA ILE A 784 42.09 6.82 -42.56
C ILE A 784 43.49 7.20 -43.06
N GLY A 785 43.92 8.43 -42.72
CA GLY A 785 45.27 8.89 -43.01
C GLY A 785 46.36 8.19 -42.18
N GLN A 786 47.60 8.22 -42.62
CA GLN A 786 48.71 7.58 -41.88
C GLN A 786 48.85 8.14 -40.47
N ASP A 787 48.76 9.46 -40.31
CA ASP A 787 48.87 10.08 -38.99
C ASP A 787 47.65 9.74 -38.11
N GLU A 788 46.48 9.62 -38.72
CA GLU A 788 45.23 9.19 -38.03
C GLU A 788 45.35 7.72 -37.60
N ALA A 789 45.78 6.83 -38.47
CA ALA A 789 45.99 5.43 -38.14
C ALA A 789 46.95 5.26 -36.94
N TYR A 790 48.04 6.04 -36.94
CA TYR A 790 48.99 6.03 -35.82
C TYR A 790 48.33 6.58 -34.53
N SER A 791 47.60 7.67 -34.61
CA SER A 791 46.86 8.24 -33.47
C SER A 791 45.82 7.25 -32.91
N ILE A 792 45.05 6.59 -33.79
CA ILE A 792 44.07 5.57 -33.39
C ILE A 792 44.78 4.37 -32.73
N ALA A 793 45.90 3.93 -33.28
CA ALA A 793 46.66 2.85 -32.67
C ALA A 793 47.20 3.19 -31.27
N GLN A 794 47.56 4.46 -31.02
CA GLN A 794 47.90 4.93 -29.69
C GLN A 794 46.68 4.91 -28.75
N LEU A 795 45.49 5.31 -29.21
CA LEU A 795 44.27 5.22 -28.43
C LEU A 795 43.95 3.77 -28.05
N ILE A 796 44.11 2.84 -28.99
CA ILE A 796 43.98 1.40 -28.74
C ILE A 796 44.98 0.92 -27.71
N ALA A 797 46.27 1.38 -27.80
CA ALA A 797 47.28 1.03 -26.82
C ALA A 797 46.91 1.51 -25.40
N LEU A 798 46.40 2.76 -25.25
CA LEU A 798 45.89 3.28 -23.99
C LEU A 798 44.74 2.46 -23.46
N ALA A 799 43.78 2.10 -24.32
CA ALA A 799 42.64 1.24 -23.90
C ALA A 799 43.14 -0.14 -23.45
N THR A 800 44.12 -0.74 -24.14
CA THR A 800 44.64 -2.07 -23.82
C THR A 800 45.49 -2.12 -22.55
N GLU A 801 45.87 -0.98 -21.95
CA GLU A 801 46.44 -0.93 -20.61
C GLU A 801 45.51 -1.55 -19.53
N LEU A 802 44.19 -1.67 -19.78
CA LEU A 802 43.27 -2.36 -18.89
C LEU A 802 43.61 -3.85 -18.72
N ASP A 803 44.45 -4.44 -19.56
CA ASP A 803 44.97 -5.80 -19.40
C ASP A 803 45.59 -6.04 -18.03
N ASP A 804 46.13 -4.99 -17.41
CA ASP A 804 46.74 -5.07 -16.08
C ASP A 804 45.72 -5.46 -14.98
N LEU A 805 44.43 -5.25 -15.20
CA LEU A 805 43.35 -5.66 -14.27
C LEU A 805 43.08 -7.17 -14.31
N PHE A 806 43.38 -7.82 -15.44
CA PHE A 806 43.07 -9.21 -15.72
C PHE A 806 44.29 -10.12 -15.70
N MET A 807 45.40 -9.67 -15.10
CA MET A 807 46.56 -10.51 -14.91
C MET A 807 46.25 -11.62 -13.87
N PRO A 808 46.48 -12.90 -14.17
CA PRO A 808 46.25 -14.02 -13.25
C PRO A 808 46.91 -13.85 -11.89
N SER A 809 48.09 -13.27 -11.82
CA SER A 809 48.81 -12.96 -10.58
C SER A 809 48.08 -11.95 -9.71
N LYS A 810 47.49 -10.90 -10.29
CA LYS A 810 46.65 -9.94 -9.57
C LYS A 810 45.30 -10.56 -9.17
N LEU A 811 44.74 -11.40 -10.03
CA LEU A 811 43.49 -12.09 -9.79
C LEU A 811 43.62 -13.15 -8.68
N SER A 812 44.75 -13.86 -8.58
CA SER A 812 45.00 -14.91 -7.58
C SER A 812 45.78 -14.44 -6.35
N GLY A 813 46.30 -13.19 -6.36
CA GLY A 813 47.15 -12.67 -5.28
C GLY A 813 48.51 -13.35 -5.19
N THR A 814 48.98 -13.97 -6.29
CA THR A 814 50.25 -14.66 -6.40
C THR A 814 51.33 -13.74 -6.96
N ALA A 815 52.62 -14.10 -6.85
CA ALA A 815 53.69 -13.34 -7.45
C ALA A 815 53.62 -13.41 -8.99
N PRO A 816 53.86 -12.31 -9.73
CA PRO A 816 53.78 -12.30 -11.19
C PRO A 816 54.77 -13.28 -11.82
N ALA A 817 54.32 -14.09 -12.76
CA ALA A 817 55.15 -14.99 -13.56
C ALA A 817 55.73 -14.22 -14.76
N PRO A 818 56.95 -14.55 -15.23
CA PRO A 818 57.58 -13.78 -16.30
C PRO A 818 56.92 -13.86 -17.67
N ASP A 819 56.00 -14.81 -17.90
CA ASP A 819 55.31 -15.03 -19.17
C ASP A 819 53.79 -15.06 -18.96
N GLU A 820 53.28 -14.26 -18.01
CA GLU A 820 51.86 -14.21 -17.67
C GLU A 820 51.05 -13.47 -18.76
N MET A 821 50.03 -14.13 -19.27
CA MET A 821 49.12 -13.51 -20.25
C MET A 821 47.83 -13.01 -19.56
N PRO A 822 47.35 -11.81 -19.88
CA PRO A 822 46.09 -11.30 -19.35
C PRO A 822 44.91 -12.13 -19.85
N THR A 823 43.97 -12.38 -18.96
CA THR A 823 42.75 -13.14 -19.26
C THR A 823 41.59 -12.25 -19.74
N THR A 824 41.87 -11.01 -20.12
CA THR A 824 40.87 -10.02 -20.56
C THR A 824 40.00 -10.56 -21.68
N ALA A 825 40.56 -11.25 -22.67
CA ALA A 825 39.83 -11.81 -23.79
C ALA A 825 38.79 -12.89 -23.43
N GLN A 826 38.88 -13.49 -22.22
CA GLN A 826 37.90 -14.43 -21.74
C GLN A 826 36.60 -13.73 -21.31
N TYR A 827 36.70 -12.48 -20.89
CA TYR A 827 35.57 -11.70 -20.33
C TYR A 827 35.16 -10.52 -21.22
N ALA A 828 35.95 -10.16 -22.22
CA ALA A 828 35.71 -9.13 -23.21
C ALA A 828 35.87 -9.71 -24.63
N PRO A 829 34.80 -10.19 -25.27
CA PRO A 829 34.87 -10.86 -26.57
C PRO A 829 35.53 -10.02 -27.69
N SER A 830 35.29 -8.71 -27.66
CA SER A 830 35.83 -7.78 -28.67
C SER A 830 37.32 -7.40 -28.44
N TRP A 831 37.95 -7.89 -27.35
CA TRP A 831 39.25 -7.43 -26.93
C TRP A 831 40.38 -7.82 -27.88
N LEU A 832 40.40 -9.05 -28.35
CA LEU A 832 41.38 -9.49 -29.35
C LEU A 832 41.13 -8.82 -30.69
N ARG A 833 39.88 -8.62 -31.04
CA ARG A 833 39.51 -7.87 -32.25
C ARG A 833 40.06 -6.43 -32.21
N LEU A 834 39.97 -5.75 -31.04
CA LEU A 834 40.54 -4.43 -30.84
C LEU A 834 42.07 -4.44 -31.01
N LYS A 835 42.76 -5.43 -30.43
CA LYS A 835 44.23 -5.56 -30.59
C LYS A 835 44.64 -5.77 -32.00
N TYR A 836 43.98 -6.68 -32.72
CA TYR A 836 44.26 -6.92 -34.14
C TYR A 836 43.93 -5.70 -35.01
N LEU A 837 42.91 -4.90 -34.64
CA LEU A 837 42.64 -3.62 -35.31
C LEU A 837 43.83 -2.67 -35.18
N GLY A 838 44.42 -2.54 -33.98
CA GLY A 838 45.60 -1.73 -33.76
C GLY A 838 46.81 -2.21 -34.56
N GLU A 839 46.97 -3.53 -34.73
CA GLU A 839 48.04 -4.10 -35.59
C GLU A 839 47.79 -3.81 -37.06
N VAL A 840 46.56 -3.97 -37.54
CA VAL A 840 46.17 -3.68 -38.95
C VAL A 840 46.41 -2.22 -39.28
N LEU A 841 46.08 -1.27 -38.42
CA LEU A 841 46.26 0.16 -38.64
C LEU A 841 47.72 0.59 -38.70
N GLN A 842 48.61 -0.13 -38.06
CA GLN A 842 50.07 0.13 -38.12
C GLN A 842 50.78 -0.66 -39.22
N SER A 843 50.10 -1.61 -39.83
CA SER A 843 50.66 -2.54 -40.80
C SER A 843 50.64 -1.95 -42.23
N ASN A 844 51.65 -2.31 -43.01
CA ASN A 844 51.61 -2.07 -44.45
C ASN A 844 50.76 -3.11 -45.18
N LEU A 845 50.34 -2.85 -46.43
CA LEU A 845 49.42 -3.71 -47.20
C LEU A 845 49.88 -5.19 -47.29
N ASN A 846 51.18 -5.50 -47.27
CA ASN A 846 51.68 -6.89 -47.28
C ASN A 846 51.55 -7.54 -45.90
N GLU A 847 51.76 -6.78 -44.88
CA GLU A 847 51.56 -7.23 -43.49
C GLU A 847 50.06 -7.48 -43.21
N VAL A 848 49.13 -6.61 -43.64
CA VAL A 848 47.69 -6.85 -43.55
C VAL A 848 47.32 -8.15 -44.28
N LYS A 849 47.87 -8.38 -45.48
CA LYS A 849 47.67 -9.66 -46.18
C LYS A 849 48.21 -10.85 -45.37
N PHE A 850 49.39 -10.73 -44.74
CA PHE A 850 49.98 -11.77 -43.91
C PHE A 850 49.14 -12.04 -42.67
N LEU A 851 48.66 -10.99 -41.98
CA LEU A 851 47.77 -11.11 -40.84
C LEU A 851 46.48 -11.84 -41.21
N TRP A 852 45.93 -11.61 -42.42
CA TRP A 852 44.73 -12.32 -42.88
C TRP A 852 45.03 -13.75 -43.33
N CYS A 853 46.11 -13.95 -44.07
CA CYS A 853 46.36 -15.22 -44.72
C CYS A 853 47.06 -16.25 -43.85
N ASP A 854 48.00 -15.81 -43.03
CA ASP A 854 48.93 -16.67 -42.29
C ASP A 854 48.84 -16.48 -40.76
N SER A 855 48.02 -15.54 -40.28
CA SER A 855 47.76 -15.28 -38.85
C SER A 855 46.25 -15.42 -38.53
N GLU A 856 45.85 -15.01 -37.34
CA GLU A 856 44.53 -15.24 -36.76
C GLU A 856 43.49 -14.12 -37.05
N LEU A 857 43.87 -13.10 -37.87
CA LEU A 857 42.99 -11.97 -38.14
C LEU A 857 41.61 -12.41 -38.66
N SER A 858 41.59 -13.47 -39.47
CA SER A 858 40.37 -14.03 -40.07
C SER A 858 39.43 -14.69 -39.07
N LEU A 859 39.83 -14.90 -37.80
CA LEU A 859 38.97 -15.35 -36.72
C LEU A 859 38.15 -14.20 -36.13
N TYR A 860 38.57 -12.95 -36.25
CA TYR A 860 38.03 -11.81 -35.55
C TYR A 860 37.36 -10.79 -36.49
N PHE A 861 37.72 -10.78 -37.78
CA PHE A 861 37.16 -9.87 -38.79
C PHE A 861 36.55 -10.64 -39.94
N THR A 862 35.51 -10.05 -40.52
CA THR A 862 34.95 -10.52 -41.79
C THR A 862 35.79 -10.06 -42.98
N VAL A 863 35.67 -10.76 -44.10
CA VAL A 863 36.39 -10.38 -45.34
C VAL A 863 36.06 -8.97 -45.77
N ASP A 864 34.77 -8.58 -45.68
CA ASP A 864 34.30 -7.27 -46.12
C ASP A 864 34.86 -6.16 -45.21
N GLU A 865 34.87 -6.36 -43.89
CA GLU A 865 35.47 -5.40 -42.94
C GLU A 865 36.94 -5.14 -43.19
N VAL A 866 37.71 -6.18 -43.46
CA VAL A 866 39.15 -6.02 -43.78
C VAL A 866 39.35 -5.30 -45.14
N ILE A 867 38.45 -5.54 -46.11
CA ILE A 867 38.48 -4.85 -47.37
C ILE A 867 38.12 -3.38 -47.21
N ASP A 868 37.13 -3.06 -46.40
CA ASP A 868 36.75 -1.70 -46.10
C ASP A 868 37.88 -0.96 -45.39
N LEU A 869 38.55 -1.57 -44.42
CA LEU A 869 39.75 -1.03 -43.79
C LEU A 869 40.90 -0.79 -44.80
N ILE A 870 41.10 -1.74 -45.74
CA ILE A 870 42.10 -1.55 -46.80
C ILE A 870 41.69 -0.36 -47.70
N HIS A 871 40.45 -0.24 -48.10
CA HIS A 871 39.98 0.88 -48.90
C HIS A 871 40.06 2.21 -48.15
N ALA A 872 39.82 2.21 -46.86
CA ALA A 872 39.92 3.42 -46.02
C ALA A 872 41.38 3.84 -45.80
N SER A 873 42.33 2.88 -45.69
CA SER A 873 43.72 3.15 -45.29
C SER A 873 44.72 3.21 -46.44
N PHE A 874 44.41 2.66 -47.61
CA PHE A 874 45.33 2.58 -48.75
C PHE A 874 44.71 3.12 -50.05
N GLU A 875 45.56 3.74 -50.86
CA GLU A 875 45.17 4.20 -52.21
C GLU A 875 44.72 3.05 -53.11
N ASP A 876 43.68 3.27 -53.90
CA ASP A 876 43.20 2.30 -54.89
C ASP A 876 44.17 2.20 -56.09
N ASN A 877 45.06 1.29 -56.01
CA ASN A 877 46.02 0.98 -57.06
C ASN A 877 46.00 -0.50 -57.45
N ALA A 878 46.74 -0.88 -58.50
CA ALA A 878 46.77 -2.28 -58.98
C ALA A 878 47.16 -3.27 -57.90
N ARG A 879 48.11 -2.91 -57.03
CA ARG A 879 48.65 -3.75 -55.96
C ARG A 879 47.57 -3.93 -54.85
N THR A 880 46.85 -2.88 -54.51
CA THR A 880 45.73 -2.95 -53.53
C THR A 880 44.61 -3.89 -54.03
N ARG A 881 44.23 -3.79 -55.31
CA ARG A 881 43.24 -4.67 -55.94
C ARG A 881 43.70 -6.14 -56.03
N ASP A 882 44.98 -6.38 -56.29
CA ASP A 882 45.49 -7.74 -56.29
C ASP A 882 45.50 -8.33 -54.88
N THR A 883 45.91 -7.56 -53.87
CA THR A 883 45.83 -7.98 -52.45
C THR A 883 44.40 -8.28 -52.01
N ILE A 884 43.44 -7.41 -52.36
CA ILE A 884 42.02 -7.64 -52.06
C ILE A 884 41.54 -8.92 -52.75
N ARG A 885 41.96 -9.21 -53.99
CA ARG A 885 41.57 -10.45 -54.69
C ARG A 885 42.12 -11.68 -54.00
N GLU A 886 43.34 -11.61 -53.45
CA GLU A 886 43.94 -12.71 -52.73
C GLU A 886 43.28 -12.94 -51.38
N ILE A 887 42.93 -11.88 -50.64
CA ILE A 887 42.16 -11.93 -49.39
C ILE A 887 40.79 -12.56 -49.61
N LYS A 888 40.07 -12.16 -50.69
CA LYS A 888 38.78 -12.76 -51.07
C LYS A 888 38.90 -14.23 -51.49
N ALA A 889 40.05 -14.66 -52.02
CA ALA A 889 40.23 -16.03 -52.49
C ALA A 889 40.57 -17.02 -51.34
N LYS A 890 40.91 -16.53 -50.17
CA LYS A 890 41.20 -17.38 -49.01
C LYS A 890 39.95 -17.52 -48.12
N GLU A 891 39.54 -18.74 -47.80
CA GLU A 891 38.49 -19.00 -46.87
C GLU A 891 38.91 -18.56 -45.45
N PRO A 892 38.07 -17.83 -44.72
CA PRO A 892 38.37 -17.46 -43.34
C PRO A 892 38.49 -18.70 -42.45
N LEU A 893 39.37 -18.61 -41.43
CA LEU A 893 39.47 -19.64 -40.40
C LEU A 893 38.15 -19.76 -39.67
N VAL A 894 37.59 -20.94 -39.53
CA VAL A 894 36.34 -21.18 -38.79
C VAL A 894 36.68 -21.23 -37.29
N ARG A 895 36.03 -20.42 -36.52
CA ARG A 895 36.18 -20.30 -35.04
C ARG A 895 35.65 -21.52 -34.32
#